data_2f0a1b7cd7c12bee574e755d35be79d5
#
_entry.id   2f0a1b7cd7c12bee574e755d35be79d5
#
_cell.length_a   1.000
_cell.length_b   1.000
_cell.length_c   1.000
_cell.angle_alpha   90.00
_cell.angle_beta   90.00
_cell.angle_gamma   90.00
#
_symmetry.space_group_name_H-M   'P 1'
#
loop_
_entity.id
_entity.type
_entity.pdbx_description
1 polymer ?
#
loop_
_entity_poly.entity_id
_entity_poly.type
_entity_poly.pdbx_seq_one_letter_code
_entity_poly.pdbx_strand_id
1 'polypeptide(L)'
;MAVKMRPDYWPELKAEEEKFAQDGKKDEARRKIIHKDDCIRIRGAREHNLKNISLDIPRNELVVLTGLSGSGKSSLAFDTIYAEGQRRYMQSLSSYARQFLGQMEKPDVDDIQGLSPAISIDQKSTNRNPRSTVGTVTEIYDHLRLLYARVGIPHCPNCGRVISKQTVDQMVDQVMALPEGTKIQVFAPVVRGRKGMHEKVFDRARRAGYVRVRVDGNQYDLSEDISLDKNIKHNIEIIVDRLVVKPGIERRLTDSLENALNLADGLAQVDVIGGTLLEFSQNFACPVCGISIPEIEPRSFSFNNPFGACPDCAGLGYKMEFDPRLIVPDDRLSINEGAIAVCGWQSCMNEGSFTNATLRALSKKFRFSLDTPWRELPEEVRRMLMYGTDVSVDVHYTGQRGTGVYPIQFEGLIKNSERRYKETFSDTAKAQYEEFMTITPCSTCHGQRLKKESLAVTVGDKNIYEVTTLSITDLRDFIDHLELSPTQQIIGQQILKEIRNRVGFLIDVGLNYLTLSRSTATLSGGEAQRIRLATQIGSGLVGVCYILDEPSIGLHQRDNNKLLNTLKRLRNLWNTVIVVEHDEDTMRAADYIVDIGPGAGSHGGEVVAAGTAEEIMKNPKSLTGKYLSGALKIEVPKERRKPAGWLTVRGAAVNNLKHIEVRFPLGVMTVVTGVSGSGKSSLVNEVLYKTLARELNHARTIPGANDGIDGMDQLDKVIDIDQSPIGRTPRSNPATYTGVFDMIRDLFAGTPDAKARGYKKGRFSFNVKGGRCEACGGDGIIKIEMHFLSDVYVPCEVCHGKRYNRETLEVKYKGKSIYDVLNMTVEEALTFFENVPSIRTKIQTLYDVGLGYVKLGQPSTELSGGEAQRIKLAAELSRRSTGRTIYILDEPTTGLHFADVDKLISILRRLAEGGNTVVVIEHNLDVIKCGDYIIDMGPEGGDGGGTVIAEGTPEEIAERHDSYTGYYIHKMLEAAGKNG
;
A
#
# COMPACT_ATOMS: atom_id res chain seq x y z
N MET A 1 18.12 35.50 -2.62
CA MET A 1 17.61 34.75 -3.79
C MET A 1 16.25 35.32 -4.10
N ALA A 2 16.00 35.75 -5.33
CA ALA A 2 14.68 36.27 -5.71
C ALA A 2 13.65 35.14 -5.57
N VAL A 3 12.66 35.34 -4.71
CA VAL A 3 11.49 34.46 -4.59
C VAL A 3 10.83 34.47 -5.97
N LYS A 4 10.96 33.39 -6.74
CA LYS A 4 10.16 33.22 -7.95
C LYS A 4 8.70 33.36 -7.51
N MET A 5 8.00 34.37 -8.03
CA MET A 5 6.56 34.52 -7.84
C MET A 5 5.90 33.20 -8.28
N ARG A 6 5.13 32.58 -7.39
CA ARG A 6 4.36 31.38 -7.72
C ARG A 6 3.21 31.79 -8.65
N PRO A 7 2.77 30.93 -9.58
CA PRO A 7 1.70 31.25 -10.50
C PRO A 7 0.37 31.48 -9.76
N ASP A 8 -0.47 32.35 -10.33
CA ASP A 8 -1.86 32.51 -9.89
C ASP A 8 -2.69 31.38 -10.53
N TYR A 9 -3.16 30.45 -9.71
CA TYR A 9 -3.96 29.28 -10.16
C TYR A 9 -5.46 29.57 -10.30
N TRP A 10 -5.96 30.66 -9.76
CA TRP A 10 -7.40 30.95 -9.74
C TRP A 10 -8.06 31.09 -11.11
N PRO A 11 -7.43 31.71 -12.13
CA PRO A 11 -8.03 31.77 -13.46
C PRO A 11 -8.23 30.41 -14.11
N GLU A 12 -7.27 29.47 -13.92
CA GLU A 12 -7.34 28.12 -14.45
C GLU A 12 -8.48 27.32 -13.80
N LEU A 13 -8.60 27.39 -12.46
CA LEU A 13 -9.66 26.72 -11.71
C LEU A 13 -11.05 27.22 -12.12
N LYS A 14 -11.22 28.54 -12.32
CA LYS A 14 -12.47 29.11 -12.81
C LYS A 14 -12.82 28.61 -14.20
N ALA A 15 -11.86 28.52 -15.10
CA ALA A 15 -12.06 28.01 -16.44
C ALA A 15 -12.44 26.51 -16.45
N GLU A 16 -11.84 25.71 -15.57
CA GLU A 16 -12.19 24.29 -15.39
C GLU A 16 -13.63 24.15 -14.86
N GLU A 17 -14.03 24.91 -13.86
CA GLU A 17 -15.39 24.90 -13.31
C GLU A 17 -16.43 25.33 -14.36
N GLU A 18 -16.15 26.38 -15.15
CA GLU A 18 -17.04 26.82 -16.24
C GLU A 18 -17.20 25.75 -17.32
N LYS A 19 -16.12 25.05 -17.67
CA LYS A 19 -16.14 23.94 -18.60
C LYS A 19 -16.97 22.78 -18.05
N PHE A 20 -16.80 22.43 -16.77
CA PHE A 20 -17.58 21.40 -16.10
C PHE A 20 -19.08 21.71 -16.10
N ALA A 21 -19.45 22.96 -15.84
CA ALA A 21 -20.83 23.43 -15.89
C ALA A 21 -21.45 23.40 -17.32
N GLN A 22 -20.64 23.68 -18.36
CA GLN A 22 -21.07 23.59 -19.75
C GLN A 22 -21.31 22.14 -20.20
N ASP A 23 -20.44 21.23 -19.80
CA ASP A 23 -20.57 19.80 -20.10
C ASP A 23 -21.78 19.19 -19.37
N GLY A 24 -22.12 19.67 -18.18
CA GLY A 24 -23.33 19.31 -17.45
C GLY A 24 -24.63 19.67 -18.23
N LYS A 25 -24.65 20.83 -18.90
CA LYS A 25 -25.82 21.24 -19.75
C LYS A 25 -25.99 20.36 -20.99
N LYS A 26 -24.90 19.85 -21.56
CA LYS A 26 -24.98 18.89 -22.70
C LYS A 26 -25.52 17.53 -22.23
N ASP A 27 -25.17 17.11 -21.02
CA ASP A 27 -25.70 15.90 -20.42
C ASP A 27 -27.19 15.95 -20.15
N GLU A 28 -27.75 17.10 -19.74
CA GLU A 28 -29.21 17.28 -19.59
C GLU A 28 -29.99 17.04 -20.88
N ALA A 29 -29.44 17.45 -22.01
CA ALA A 29 -30.08 17.22 -23.32
C ALA A 29 -30.16 15.73 -23.69
N ARG A 30 -29.18 14.95 -23.23
CA ARG A 30 -29.08 13.51 -23.41
C ARG A 30 -30.06 12.73 -22.53
N ARG A 31 -30.31 13.20 -21.28
CA ARG A 31 -31.26 12.60 -20.34
C ARG A 31 -32.71 12.52 -20.85
N LYS A 32 -33.10 13.42 -21.71
CA LYS A 32 -34.47 13.42 -22.32
C LYS A 32 -34.76 12.24 -23.26
N ILE A 33 -33.75 11.44 -23.57
CA ILE A 33 -33.82 10.29 -24.50
C ILE A 33 -33.94 8.96 -23.75
N ILE A 34 -33.64 8.91 -22.43
CA ILE A 34 -33.67 7.69 -21.62
C ILE A 34 -35.12 7.37 -21.22
N HIS A 35 -35.56 6.14 -21.50
CA HIS A 35 -36.89 5.68 -21.08
C HIS A 35 -37.00 5.61 -19.56
N LYS A 36 -37.94 6.35 -18.97
CA LYS A 36 -38.21 6.36 -17.51
C LYS A 36 -38.60 5.01 -16.91
N ASP A 37 -38.90 4.01 -17.75
CA ASP A 37 -39.38 2.70 -17.31
C ASP A 37 -38.24 1.63 -17.12
N ASP A 38 -36.99 1.94 -17.49
CA ASP A 38 -35.88 1.01 -17.35
C ASP A 38 -35.20 1.19 -15.96
N CYS A 39 -35.69 0.44 -14.99
CA CYS A 39 -35.24 0.52 -13.58
C CYS A 39 -34.78 -0.83 -13.04
N ILE A 40 -33.84 -0.78 -12.12
CA ILE A 40 -33.56 -1.88 -11.18
C ILE A 40 -34.65 -1.81 -10.10
N ARG A 41 -35.52 -2.81 -10.06
CA ARG A 41 -36.67 -2.84 -9.13
C ARG A 41 -36.32 -3.76 -7.98
N ILE A 42 -36.13 -3.19 -6.80
CA ILE A 42 -35.84 -3.91 -5.55
C ILE A 42 -37.14 -4.02 -4.76
N ARG A 43 -37.43 -5.23 -4.26
CA ARG A 43 -38.63 -5.47 -3.45
C ARG A 43 -38.23 -6.29 -2.20
N GLY A 44 -38.58 -5.75 -1.04
CA GLY A 44 -38.44 -6.44 0.21
C GLY A 44 -37.03 -6.68 0.68
N ALA A 45 -36.12 -5.73 0.56
CA ALA A 45 -34.75 -5.86 1.06
C ALA A 45 -34.71 -5.72 2.59
N ARG A 46 -34.11 -6.73 3.28
CA ARG A 46 -34.07 -6.85 4.76
C ARG A 46 -32.68 -7.16 5.29
N GLU A 47 -31.62 -7.05 4.47
CA GLU A 47 -30.26 -7.30 4.95
C GLU A 47 -29.87 -6.36 6.09
N HIS A 48 -29.27 -6.92 7.12
CA HIS A 48 -28.80 -6.24 8.32
C HIS A 48 -29.87 -5.35 8.98
N ASN A 49 -29.78 -4.02 8.84
CA ASN A 49 -30.72 -3.07 9.43
C ASN A 49 -31.79 -2.56 8.46
N LEU A 50 -31.85 -3.05 7.22
CA LEU A 50 -32.84 -2.63 6.24
C LEU A 50 -34.26 -3.09 6.66
N LYS A 51 -35.23 -2.16 6.61
CA LYS A 51 -36.60 -2.37 7.05
C LYS A 51 -37.56 -2.68 5.90
N ASN A 52 -37.35 -3.81 5.20
CA ASN A 52 -38.22 -4.26 4.14
C ASN A 52 -38.34 -3.21 2.99
N ILE A 53 -37.19 -2.72 2.53
CA ILE A 53 -37.12 -1.64 1.54
C ILE A 53 -37.63 -2.11 0.18
N SER A 54 -38.48 -1.28 -0.46
CA SER A 54 -38.85 -1.39 -1.88
C SER A 54 -38.48 -0.09 -2.58
N LEU A 55 -37.69 -0.20 -3.65
CA LEU A 55 -37.07 0.94 -4.34
C LEU A 55 -36.91 0.65 -5.83
N ASP A 56 -37.12 1.67 -6.66
CA ASP A 56 -36.82 1.63 -8.09
C ASP A 56 -35.65 2.56 -8.37
N ILE A 57 -34.55 2.01 -8.88
CA ILE A 57 -33.32 2.72 -9.21
C ILE A 57 -33.21 2.81 -10.74
N PRO A 58 -33.09 4.00 -11.33
CA PRO A 58 -32.98 4.13 -12.80
C PRO A 58 -31.66 3.48 -13.29
N ARG A 59 -31.74 2.81 -14.44
CA ARG A 59 -30.59 2.23 -15.11
C ARG A 59 -29.89 3.26 -15.99
N ASN A 60 -28.57 2.98 -16.23
CA ASN A 60 -27.71 3.81 -17.08
C ASN A 60 -27.58 5.27 -16.60
N GLU A 61 -27.73 5.47 -15.31
CA GLU A 61 -27.58 6.74 -14.62
C GLU A 61 -26.54 6.68 -13.50
N LEU A 62 -26.10 7.86 -13.05
CA LEU A 62 -25.25 8.02 -11.86
C LEU A 62 -26.16 8.17 -10.64
N VAL A 63 -26.20 7.15 -9.81
CA VAL A 63 -27.05 7.06 -8.63
C VAL A 63 -26.20 7.19 -7.36
N VAL A 64 -26.55 8.10 -6.48
CA VAL A 64 -25.87 8.27 -5.19
C VAL A 64 -26.76 7.74 -4.06
N LEU A 65 -26.20 6.82 -3.27
CA LEU A 65 -26.79 6.37 -2.00
C LEU A 65 -26.15 7.17 -0.87
N THR A 66 -26.94 7.94 -0.14
CA THR A 66 -26.48 8.81 0.95
C THR A 66 -27.28 8.57 2.24
N GLY A 67 -26.89 9.25 3.32
CA GLY A 67 -27.49 9.16 4.64
C GLY A 67 -26.48 9.02 5.76
N LEU A 68 -26.89 9.00 7.02
CA LEU A 68 -26.02 8.90 8.19
C LEU A 68 -25.13 7.65 8.17
N SER A 69 -23.96 7.71 8.85
CA SER A 69 -23.15 6.52 9.08
C SER A 69 -23.96 5.44 9.83
N GLY A 70 -23.91 4.18 9.33
CA GLY A 70 -24.72 3.07 9.89
C GLY A 70 -26.21 3.11 9.52
N SER A 71 -26.66 3.97 8.58
CA SER A 71 -28.07 4.02 8.15
C SER A 71 -28.52 2.85 7.28
N GLY A 72 -27.58 2.04 6.71
CA GLY A 72 -27.89 0.89 5.86
C GLY A 72 -27.50 1.07 4.38
N LYS A 73 -26.76 2.12 4.02
CA LYS A 73 -26.30 2.38 2.65
C LYS A 73 -25.49 1.22 2.06
N SER A 74 -24.46 0.79 2.78
CA SER A 74 -23.60 -0.32 2.35
C SER A 74 -24.36 -1.65 2.32
N SER A 75 -25.31 -1.87 3.26
CA SER A 75 -26.17 -3.05 3.25
C SER A 75 -27.05 -3.11 1.97
N LEU A 76 -27.56 -1.97 1.52
CA LEU A 76 -28.30 -1.92 0.27
C LEU A 76 -27.38 -2.08 -0.96
N ALA A 77 -26.25 -1.35 -1.01
CA ALA A 77 -25.36 -1.32 -2.15
C ALA A 77 -24.61 -2.65 -2.34
N PHE A 78 -23.92 -3.11 -1.30
CA PHE A 78 -23.00 -4.25 -1.38
C PHE A 78 -23.66 -5.56 -0.97
N ASP A 79 -24.31 -5.62 0.20
CA ASP A 79 -24.85 -6.86 0.73
C ASP A 79 -26.16 -7.26 0.05
N THR A 80 -26.85 -6.32 -0.63
CA THR A 80 -28.09 -6.62 -1.37
C THR A 80 -27.88 -6.56 -2.89
N ILE A 81 -27.59 -5.39 -3.48
CA ILE A 81 -27.57 -5.21 -4.95
C ILE A 81 -26.37 -5.93 -5.56
N TYR A 82 -25.16 -5.67 -5.04
CA TYR A 82 -23.95 -6.33 -5.54
C TYR A 82 -23.98 -7.84 -5.31
N ALA A 83 -24.31 -8.28 -4.11
CA ALA A 83 -24.37 -9.70 -3.77
C ALA A 83 -25.32 -10.48 -4.67
N GLU A 84 -26.53 -9.95 -4.95
CA GLU A 84 -27.49 -10.59 -5.86
C GLU A 84 -27.00 -10.56 -7.31
N GLY A 85 -26.41 -9.45 -7.77
CA GLY A 85 -25.83 -9.33 -9.10
C GLY A 85 -24.71 -10.34 -9.34
N GLN A 86 -23.79 -10.44 -8.37
CA GLN A 86 -22.70 -11.41 -8.38
C GLN A 86 -23.21 -12.84 -8.34
N ARG A 87 -24.20 -13.14 -7.47
CA ARG A 87 -24.83 -14.45 -7.35
C ARG A 87 -25.43 -14.90 -8.68
N ARG A 88 -26.20 -14.04 -9.36
CA ARG A 88 -26.81 -14.34 -10.66
C ARG A 88 -25.77 -14.57 -11.74
N TYR A 89 -24.73 -13.76 -11.76
CA TYR A 89 -23.61 -13.93 -12.69
C TYR A 89 -22.94 -15.28 -12.48
N MET A 90 -22.62 -15.64 -11.23
CA MET A 90 -22.04 -16.92 -10.87
C MET A 90 -22.92 -18.10 -11.26
N GLN A 91 -24.25 -17.98 -11.12
CA GLN A 91 -25.19 -19.02 -11.55
C GLN A 91 -25.19 -19.25 -13.06
N SER A 92 -24.85 -18.24 -13.86
CA SER A 92 -24.74 -18.34 -15.31
C SER A 92 -23.49 -19.10 -15.78
N LEU A 93 -22.49 -19.28 -14.90
CA LEU A 93 -21.25 -19.99 -15.19
C LEU A 93 -21.43 -21.50 -15.18
N SER A 94 -20.49 -22.23 -15.81
CA SER A 94 -20.49 -23.69 -15.81
C SER A 94 -20.40 -24.27 -14.38
N SER A 95 -20.91 -25.49 -14.20
CA SER A 95 -20.85 -26.19 -12.91
C SER A 95 -19.41 -26.35 -12.40
N TYR A 96 -18.47 -26.53 -13.31
CA TYR A 96 -17.04 -26.61 -13.01
C TYR A 96 -16.50 -25.29 -12.43
N ALA A 97 -16.80 -24.16 -13.09
CA ALA A 97 -16.38 -22.84 -12.59
C ALA A 97 -16.99 -22.52 -11.22
N ARG A 98 -18.26 -22.90 -11.00
CA ARG A 98 -18.93 -22.70 -9.70
C ARG A 98 -18.29 -23.45 -8.53
N GLN A 99 -17.70 -24.65 -8.78
CA GLN A 99 -16.98 -25.38 -7.74
C GLN A 99 -15.74 -24.66 -7.20
N PHE A 100 -15.07 -23.86 -8.06
CA PHE A 100 -13.89 -23.08 -7.65
C PHE A 100 -14.23 -21.74 -7.00
N LEU A 101 -15.36 -21.14 -7.35
CA LEU A 101 -15.72 -19.79 -6.91
C LEU A 101 -16.60 -19.77 -5.65
N GLY A 102 -17.04 -20.95 -5.18
CA GLY A 102 -17.91 -21.09 -4.01
C GLY A 102 -19.37 -20.73 -4.30
N GLN A 103 -20.28 -21.12 -3.39
CA GLN A 103 -21.66 -20.69 -3.42
C GLN A 103 -21.81 -19.40 -2.61
N MET A 104 -22.35 -18.36 -3.23
CA MET A 104 -22.75 -17.15 -2.51
C MET A 104 -24.15 -17.36 -1.93
N GLU A 105 -24.34 -17.00 -0.70
CA GLU A 105 -25.66 -16.99 -0.06
C GLU A 105 -26.57 -15.99 -0.77
N LYS A 106 -27.86 -16.30 -0.83
CA LYS A 106 -28.86 -15.37 -1.37
C LYS A 106 -29.09 -14.27 -0.35
N PRO A 107 -28.96 -12.98 -0.70
CA PRO A 107 -29.30 -11.90 0.21
C PRO A 107 -30.77 -11.96 0.63
N ASP A 108 -31.08 -11.45 1.81
CA ASP A 108 -32.47 -11.35 2.31
C ASP A 108 -33.24 -10.27 1.56
N VAL A 109 -33.72 -10.65 0.40
CA VAL A 109 -34.52 -9.81 -0.50
C VAL A 109 -35.56 -10.68 -1.21
N ASP A 110 -36.78 -10.16 -1.37
CA ASP A 110 -37.84 -10.91 -2.04
C ASP A 110 -37.53 -11.06 -3.53
N ASP A 111 -37.27 -9.96 -4.24
CA ASP A 111 -36.94 -9.93 -5.66
C ASP A 111 -36.15 -8.69 -6.05
N ILE A 112 -35.25 -8.84 -7.04
CA ILE A 112 -34.58 -7.73 -7.74
C ILE A 112 -34.70 -7.95 -9.24
N GLN A 113 -35.40 -7.09 -9.95
CA GLN A 113 -35.57 -7.14 -11.40
C GLN A 113 -34.68 -6.09 -12.10
N GLY A 114 -34.33 -6.32 -13.37
CA GLY A 114 -33.55 -5.38 -14.17
C GLY A 114 -32.07 -5.27 -13.79
N LEU A 115 -31.54 -6.14 -12.93
CA LEU A 115 -30.17 -6.09 -12.47
C LEU A 115 -29.19 -6.60 -13.53
N SER A 116 -28.23 -5.77 -13.92
CA SER A 116 -27.09 -6.10 -14.78
C SER A 116 -26.00 -6.83 -13.99
N PRO A 117 -25.02 -7.47 -14.67
CA PRO A 117 -23.81 -7.96 -14.00
C PRO A 117 -23.17 -6.84 -13.16
N ALA A 118 -22.89 -7.12 -11.89
CA ALA A 118 -22.42 -6.11 -10.95
C ALA A 118 -20.90 -6.23 -10.69
N ILE A 119 -20.24 -5.09 -10.65
CA ILE A 119 -18.81 -4.97 -10.29
C ILE A 119 -18.69 -4.02 -9.09
N SER A 120 -18.05 -4.51 -8.03
CA SER A 120 -17.77 -3.71 -6.84
C SER A 120 -16.37 -3.11 -6.89
N ILE A 121 -16.27 -1.84 -6.51
CA ILE A 121 -15.00 -1.13 -6.29
C ILE A 121 -15.01 -0.59 -4.85
N ASP A 122 -14.65 -1.48 -3.93
CA ASP A 122 -14.62 -1.19 -2.50
C ASP A 122 -13.29 -0.59 -2.02
N GLN A 123 -13.28 -0.03 -0.82
CA GLN A 123 -12.10 0.54 -0.20
C GLN A 123 -11.25 -0.52 0.57
N LYS A 124 -11.87 -1.60 1.04
CA LYS A 124 -11.27 -2.52 2.04
C LYS A 124 -10.18 -3.45 1.51
N SER A 125 -10.09 -3.69 0.21
CA SER A 125 -9.18 -4.69 -0.35
C SER A 125 -7.84 -4.09 -0.79
N THR A 126 -6.99 -3.67 0.14
CA THR A 126 -5.58 -3.43 -0.17
C THR A 126 -4.89 -4.78 -0.37
N ASN A 127 -4.40 -5.00 -1.58
CA ASN A 127 -3.62 -6.20 -1.89
C ASN A 127 -2.28 -6.13 -1.14
N ARG A 128 -2.11 -6.96 -0.11
CA ARG A 128 -0.88 -7.02 0.70
C ARG A 128 0.23 -7.83 0.05
N ASN A 129 0.05 -8.30 -1.19
CA ASN A 129 1.08 -9.03 -1.89
C ASN A 129 2.28 -8.10 -2.17
N PRO A 130 3.49 -8.37 -1.63
CA PRO A 130 4.65 -7.50 -1.78
C PRO A 130 5.17 -7.41 -3.22
N ARG A 131 4.71 -8.29 -4.09
CA ARG A 131 5.06 -8.28 -5.53
C ARG A 131 4.11 -7.46 -6.37
N SER A 132 2.94 -7.08 -5.85
CA SER A 132 1.99 -6.24 -6.58
C SER A 132 2.45 -4.79 -6.62
N THR A 133 2.44 -4.19 -7.80
CA THR A 133 2.76 -2.78 -8.05
C THR A 133 1.63 -2.11 -8.83
N VAL A 134 1.62 -0.78 -8.85
CA VAL A 134 0.67 -0.02 -9.68
C VAL A 134 0.71 -0.53 -11.12
N GLY A 135 1.90 -0.71 -11.69
CA GLY A 135 2.07 -1.18 -13.06
C GLY A 135 1.49 -2.57 -13.32
N THR A 136 1.57 -3.49 -12.35
CA THR A 136 1.01 -4.85 -12.52
C THR A 136 -0.50 -4.90 -12.35
N VAL A 137 -1.06 -4.10 -11.45
CA VAL A 137 -2.52 -4.04 -11.24
C VAL A 137 -3.24 -3.36 -12.39
N THR A 138 -2.61 -2.35 -13.00
CA THR A 138 -3.14 -1.64 -14.19
C THR A 138 -2.85 -2.35 -15.50
N GLU A 139 -2.13 -3.47 -15.46
CA GLU A 139 -1.64 -4.23 -16.63
C GLU A 139 -0.71 -3.42 -17.57
N ILE A 140 -0.35 -2.18 -17.21
CA ILE A 140 0.57 -1.36 -17.99
C ILE A 140 1.95 -2.05 -18.06
N TYR A 141 2.37 -2.69 -16.96
CA TYR A 141 3.64 -3.42 -16.91
C TYR A 141 3.68 -4.59 -17.89
N ASP A 142 2.57 -5.26 -18.14
CA ASP A 142 2.49 -6.36 -19.10
C ASP A 142 2.68 -5.85 -20.54
N HIS A 143 2.09 -4.70 -20.86
CA HIS A 143 2.33 -4.03 -22.14
C HIS A 143 3.77 -3.51 -22.27
N LEU A 144 4.36 -2.98 -21.20
CA LEU A 144 5.78 -2.58 -21.20
C LEU A 144 6.71 -3.77 -21.45
N ARG A 145 6.47 -4.92 -20.78
CA ARG A 145 7.25 -6.15 -21.02
C ARG A 145 7.18 -6.58 -22.49
N LEU A 146 6.00 -6.49 -23.09
CA LEU A 146 5.82 -6.80 -24.51
C LEU A 146 6.56 -5.79 -25.40
N LEU A 147 6.48 -4.50 -25.09
CA LEU A 147 7.19 -3.44 -25.81
C LEU A 147 8.70 -3.69 -25.78
N TYR A 148 9.28 -3.88 -24.60
CA TYR A 148 10.72 -4.13 -24.42
C TYR A 148 11.19 -5.41 -25.10
N ALA A 149 10.37 -6.45 -25.12
CA ALA A 149 10.69 -7.69 -25.81
C ALA A 149 10.66 -7.57 -27.33
N ARG A 150 9.88 -6.65 -27.91
CA ARG A 150 9.67 -6.54 -29.36
C ARG A 150 10.46 -5.40 -30.01
N VAL A 151 10.62 -4.28 -29.34
CA VAL A 151 11.30 -3.10 -29.89
C VAL A 151 12.55 -2.69 -29.09
N GLY A 152 12.80 -3.37 -27.95
CA GLY A 152 13.95 -3.06 -27.10
C GLY A 152 15.29 -3.33 -27.76
N ILE A 153 16.25 -2.48 -27.48
CA ILE A 153 17.64 -2.60 -27.96
C ILE A 153 18.49 -3.18 -26.85
N PRO A 154 19.02 -4.40 -26.98
CA PRO A 154 19.85 -5.01 -25.96
C PRO A 154 21.25 -4.42 -25.94
N HIS A 155 21.77 -4.19 -24.74
CA HIS A 155 23.13 -3.74 -24.48
C HIS A 155 23.88 -4.78 -23.65
N CYS A 156 25.18 -4.74 -23.71
CA CYS A 156 26.01 -5.57 -22.84
C CYS A 156 25.95 -5.05 -21.41
N PRO A 157 25.56 -5.87 -20.41
CA PRO A 157 25.46 -5.42 -19.02
C PRO A 157 26.80 -5.00 -18.41
N ASN A 158 27.95 -5.38 -19.03
CA ASN A 158 29.27 -5.06 -18.52
C ASN A 158 29.93 -3.85 -19.23
N CYS A 159 29.76 -3.70 -20.53
CA CYS A 159 30.44 -2.65 -21.31
C CYS A 159 29.50 -1.65 -21.99
N GLY A 160 28.16 -1.83 -21.85
CA GLY A 160 27.15 -0.93 -22.40
C GLY A 160 26.99 -0.98 -23.93
N ARG A 161 27.79 -1.77 -24.66
CA ARG A 161 27.75 -1.83 -26.13
C ARG A 161 26.45 -2.48 -26.62
N VAL A 162 25.85 -1.95 -27.67
CA VAL A 162 24.68 -2.55 -28.34
C VAL A 162 25.01 -3.95 -28.82
N ILE A 163 24.12 -4.90 -28.58
CA ILE A 163 24.22 -6.30 -29.03
C ILE A 163 23.10 -6.55 -30.03
N SER A 164 23.47 -7.02 -31.24
CA SER A 164 22.49 -7.40 -32.28
C SER A 164 22.64 -8.84 -32.69
N LYS A 165 21.55 -9.51 -33.05
CA LYS A 165 21.62 -10.77 -33.83
C LYS A 165 22.02 -10.45 -35.26
N GLN A 166 22.93 -11.24 -35.79
CA GLN A 166 23.30 -11.18 -37.20
C GLN A 166 22.84 -12.45 -37.91
N THR A 167 22.22 -12.32 -39.06
CA THR A 167 21.96 -13.48 -39.93
C THR A 167 23.24 -13.91 -40.64
N VAL A 168 23.30 -15.17 -41.03
CA VAL A 168 24.48 -15.70 -41.78
C VAL A 168 24.70 -14.88 -43.04
N ASP A 169 23.62 -14.50 -43.73
CA ASP A 169 23.74 -13.66 -44.95
C ASP A 169 24.40 -12.31 -44.66
N GLN A 170 23.99 -11.65 -43.56
CA GLN A 170 24.63 -10.39 -43.14
C GLN A 170 26.11 -10.55 -42.78
N MET A 171 26.50 -11.69 -42.19
CA MET A 171 27.89 -11.99 -41.87
C MET A 171 28.68 -12.21 -43.16
N VAL A 172 28.10 -12.96 -44.13
CA VAL A 172 28.70 -13.16 -45.45
C VAL A 172 28.89 -11.85 -46.20
N ASP A 173 27.83 -10.99 -46.23
CA ASP A 173 27.90 -9.69 -46.92
C ASP A 173 29.00 -8.81 -46.31
N GLN A 174 29.13 -8.82 -44.99
CA GLN A 174 30.13 -8.03 -44.27
C GLN A 174 31.56 -8.54 -44.54
N VAL A 175 31.77 -9.86 -44.69
CA VAL A 175 33.06 -10.43 -45.09
C VAL A 175 33.34 -10.20 -46.54
N MET A 176 32.33 -10.28 -47.43
CA MET A 176 32.48 -10.04 -48.86
C MET A 176 32.71 -8.56 -49.19
N ALA A 177 32.38 -7.63 -48.28
CA ALA A 177 32.73 -6.21 -48.44
C ALA A 177 34.22 -5.91 -48.22
N LEU A 178 35.03 -6.89 -47.80
CA LEU A 178 36.48 -6.76 -47.70
C LEU A 178 37.10 -6.71 -49.12
N PRO A 179 38.29 -6.08 -49.29
CA PRO A 179 38.96 -6.03 -50.55
C PRO A 179 39.24 -7.41 -51.20
N GLU A 180 39.05 -7.52 -52.47
CA GLU A 180 39.34 -8.77 -53.20
C GLU A 180 40.80 -9.19 -53.03
N GLY A 181 41.02 -10.48 -52.81
CA GLY A 181 42.36 -11.04 -52.55
C GLY A 181 42.72 -11.10 -51.06
N THR A 182 41.85 -10.55 -50.14
CA THR A 182 42.09 -10.62 -48.73
C THR A 182 42.03 -12.06 -48.21
N LYS A 183 43.08 -12.49 -47.49
CA LYS A 183 43.12 -13.81 -46.83
C LYS A 183 42.41 -13.78 -45.49
N ILE A 184 41.49 -14.69 -45.28
CA ILE A 184 40.69 -14.80 -44.04
C ILE A 184 40.75 -16.20 -43.48
N GLN A 185 40.58 -16.32 -42.16
CA GLN A 185 40.38 -17.56 -41.43
C GLN A 185 39.09 -17.51 -40.64
N VAL A 186 38.25 -18.55 -40.77
CA VAL A 186 37.01 -18.68 -40.03
C VAL A 186 37.25 -19.52 -38.80
N PHE A 187 36.96 -18.98 -37.63
CA PHE A 187 37.13 -19.62 -36.33
C PHE A 187 35.79 -19.87 -35.61
N ALA A 188 35.72 -20.98 -34.87
CA ALA A 188 34.69 -21.25 -33.89
C ALA A 188 35.27 -21.09 -32.48
N PRO A 189 34.93 -20.04 -31.70
CA PRO A 189 35.43 -19.79 -30.36
C PRO A 189 34.71 -20.66 -29.32
N VAL A 190 35.15 -21.92 -29.14
CA VAL A 190 34.49 -22.94 -28.31
C VAL A 190 34.79 -22.82 -26.82
N VAL A 191 35.89 -22.19 -26.42
CA VAL A 191 36.22 -21.87 -25.02
C VAL A 191 36.69 -20.42 -24.95
N ARG A 192 36.12 -19.64 -24.07
CA ARG A 192 36.47 -18.24 -23.84
C ARG A 192 36.68 -17.96 -22.35
N GLY A 193 37.89 -17.64 -21.96
CA GLY A 193 38.28 -17.23 -20.64
C GLY A 193 37.94 -18.22 -19.51
N ARG A 194 37.91 -19.55 -19.80
CA ARG A 194 37.58 -20.59 -18.80
C ARG A 194 38.81 -21.33 -18.35
N LYS A 195 38.90 -21.61 -17.05
CA LYS A 195 39.94 -22.49 -16.48
C LYS A 195 39.62 -23.94 -16.79
N GLY A 196 40.68 -24.73 -17.03
CA GLY A 196 40.56 -26.16 -17.25
C GLY A 196 41.56 -26.69 -18.31
N MET A 197 41.77 -27.99 -18.36
CA MET A 197 42.61 -28.66 -19.34
C MET A 197 41.93 -28.82 -20.71
N HIS A 198 40.60 -28.73 -20.77
CA HIS A 198 39.76 -28.75 -21.97
C HIS A 198 39.97 -29.91 -22.93
N GLU A 199 40.53 -31.06 -22.49
CA GLU A 199 40.82 -32.27 -23.30
C GLU A 199 39.60 -32.73 -24.14
N LYS A 200 38.42 -32.76 -23.54
CA LYS A 200 37.18 -33.12 -24.22
C LYS A 200 36.84 -32.24 -25.42
N VAL A 201 37.26 -30.98 -25.43
CA VAL A 201 37.04 -30.03 -26.52
C VAL A 201 37.94 -30.43 -27.71
N PHE A 202 39.20 -30.73 -27.43
CA PHE A 202 40.13 -31.20 -28.47
C PHE A 202 39.73 -32.54 -29.06
N ASP A 203 39.31 -33.50 -28.21
CA ASP A 203 38.81 -34.80 -28.68
C ASP A 203 37.55 -34.69 -29.53
N ARG A 204 36.64 -33.78 -29.18
CA ARG A 204 35.42 -33.51 -29.99
C ARG A 204 35.81 -32.91 -31.36
N ALA A 205 36.72 -31.94 -31.37
CA ALA A 205 37.23 -31.32 -32.59
C ALA A 205 37.95 -32.34 -33.52
N ARG A 206 38.80 -33.24 -32.95
CA ARG A 206 39.47 -34.35 -33.69
C ARG A 206 38.43 -35.28 -34.31
N ARG A 207 37.43 -35.72 -33.56
CA ARG A 207 36.36 -36.62 -34.06
C ARG A 207 35.51 -35.98 -35.15
N ALA A 208 35.34 -34.66 -35.10
CA ALA A 208 34.62 -33.91 -36.13
C ALA A 208 35.45 -33.61 -37.38
N GLY A 209 36.73 -34.03 -37.42
CA GLY A 209 37.60 -33.93 -38.59
C GLY A 209 38.36 -32.60 -38.72
N TYR A 210 38.34 -31.76 -37.69
CA TYR A 210 39.15 -30.51 -37.70
C TYR A 210 40.62 -30.84 -37.43
N VAL A 211 41.51 -30.07 -38.10
CA VAL A 211 42.94 -30.34 -38.09
C VAL A 211 43.71 -29.36 -37.19
N ARG A 212 43.20 -28.15 -37.03
CA ARG A 212 43.91 -27.07 -36.34
C ARG A 212 43.04 -26.30 -35.35
N VAL A 213 43.69 -25.83 -34.29
CA VAL A 213 43.09 -25.05 -33.22
C VAL A 213 44.03 -23.88 -32.90
N ARG A 214 43.45 -22.75 -32.50
CA ARG A 214 44.17 -21.63 -31.88
C ARG A 214 43.88 -21.62 -30.39
N VAL A 215 44.93 -21.64 -29.59
CA VAL A 215 44.84 -21.62 -28.12
C VAL A 215 45.63 -20.41 -27.62
N ASP A 216 44.97 -19.50 -26.93
CA ASP A 216 45.57 -18.27 -26.39
C ASP A 216 46.41 -17.50 -27.44
N GLY A 217 45.91 -17.46 -28.68
CA GLY A 217 46.53 -16.78 -29.82
C GLY A 217 47.54 -17.61 -30.63
N ASN A 218 47.99 -18.75 -30.12
CA ASN A 218 48.93 -19.66 -30.76
C ASN A 218 48.21 -20.79 -31.53
N GLN A 219 48.67 -21.10 -32.77
CA GLN A 219 48.07 -22.20 -33.53
C GLN A 219 48.76 -23.52 -33.20
N TYR A 220 47.98 -24.57 -33.02
CA TYR A 220 48.40 -25.94 -32.76
C TYR A 220 47.74 -26.89 -33.79
N ASP A 221 48.44 -27.96 -34.11
CA ASP A 221 47.85 -29.06 -34.87
C ASP A 221 47.15 -30.00 -33.87
N LEU A 222 45.89 -30.40 -34.18
CA LEU A 222 45.12 -31.27 -33.30
C LEU A 222 45.71 -32.70 -33.25
N SER A 223 46.66 -33.06 -34.14
CA SER A 223 47.40 -34.33 -34.05
C SER A 223 48.44 -34.31 -32.92
N GLU A 224 48.83 -33.14 -32.42
CA GLU A 224 49.75 -32.98 -31.31
C GLU A 224 49.06 -33.11 -29.97
N ASP A 225 49.82 -33.49 -28.90
CA ASP A 225 49.31 -33.49 -27.53
C ASP A 225 49.33 -32.09 -26.95
N ILE A 226 48.15 -31.50 -26.84
CA ILE A 226 47.96 -30.15 -26.33
C ILE A 226 47.62 -30.24 -24.81
N SER A 227 48.60 -29.92 -23.97
CA SER A 227 48.41 -29.89 -22.51
C SER A 227 48.27 -28.45 -22.00
N LEU A 228 47.15 -28.13 -21.33
CA LEU A 228 46.86 -26.82 -20.80
C LEU A 228 46.87 -26.82 -19.24
N ASP A 229 47.29 -25.72 -18.65
CA ASP A 229 47.23 -25.55 -17.18
C ASP A 229 45.79 -25.34 -16.72
N LYS A 230 45.33 -26.24 -15.81
CA LYS A 230 43.97 -26.21 -15.26
C LYS A 230 43.64 -24.93 -14.43
N ASN A 231 44.65 -24.19 -13.99
CA ASN A 231 44.48 -23.02 -13.11
C ASN A 231 44.46 -21.71 -13.91
N ILE A 232 44.82 -21.70 -15.19
CA ILE A 232 44.85 -20.55 -16.07
C ILE A 232 43.56 -20.49 -16.90
N LYS A 233 43.16 -19.29 -17.27
CA LYS A 233 42.02 -19.08 -18.18
C LYS A 233 42.52 -19.22 -19.62
N HIS A 234 41.87 -20.08 -20.41
CA HIS A 234 42.22 -20.33 -21.77
C HIS A 234 41.13 -19.85 -22.74
N ASN A 235 41.54 -19.43 -23.96
CA ASN A 235 40.67 -19.22 -25.09
C ASN A 235 41.04 -20.28 -26.15
N ILE A 236 40.03 -21.03 -26.64
CA ILE A 236 40.22 -22.09 -27.63
C ILE A 236 39.29 -21.84 -28.79
N GLU A 237 39.85 -21.68 -29.95
CA GLU A 237 39.17 -21.40 -31.21
C GLU A 237 39.52 -22.48 -32.24
N ILE A 238 38.49 -23.19 -32.75
CA ILE A 238 38.69 -24.20 -33.78
C ILE A 238 38.75 -23.48 -35.14
N ILE A 239 39.78 -23.76 -35.95
CA ILE A 239 39.92 -23.25 -37.33
C ILE A 239 39.01 -24.08 -38.23
N VAL A 240 37.90 -23.46 -38.70
CA VAL A 240 36.92 -24.12 -39.52
C VAL A 240 37.32 -24.10 -40.98
N ASP A 241 37.75 -22.96 -41.50
CA ASP A 241 38.20 -22.81 -42.91
C ASP A 241 39.21 -21.67 -43.10
N ARG A 242 39.89 -21.71 -44.23
CA ARG A 242 40.85 -20.67 -44.71
C ARG A 242 40.47 -20.29 -46.12
N LEU A 243 40.09 -19.04 -46.33
CA LEU A 243 39.53 -18.56 -47.57
C LEU A 243 40.27 -17.30 -48.06
N VAL A 244 40.11 -17.03 -49.37
CA VAL A 244 40.55 -15.76 -49.98
C VAL A 244 39.29 -15.10 -50.51
N VAL A 245 39.04 -13.86 -50.13
CA VAL A 245 37.89 -13.09 -50.60
C VAL A 245 37.98 -12.88 -52.11
N LYS A 246 37.02 -13.44 -52.84
CA LYS A 246 36.85 -13.30 -54.29
C LYS A 246 35.42 -13.59 -54.69
N PRO A 247 34.93 -13.06 -55.81
CA PRO A 247 33.56 -13.42 -56.25
C PRO A 247 33.39 -14.95 -56.41
N GLY A 248 32.26 -15.48 -55.94
CA GLY A 248 31.88 -16.89 -56.03
C GLY A 248 32.28 -17.76 -54.83
N ILE A 249 32.80 -17.19 -53.73
CA ILE A 249 33.07 -17.94 -52.48
C ILE A 249 31.91 -17.91 -51.52
N GLU A 250 30.87 -17.15 -51.81
CA GLU A 250 29.75 -16.88 -50.90
C GLU A 250 29.18 -18.16 -50.30
N ARG A 251 28.89 -19.16 -51.13
CA ARG A 251 28.35 -20.44 -50.67
C ARG A 251 29.28 -21.14 -49.70
N ARG A 252 30.59 -21.21 -50.01
CA ARG A 252 31.57 -21.86 -49.14
C ARG A 252 31.80 -21.10 -47.85
N LEU A 253 31.76 -19.76 -47.92
CA LEU A 253 31.82 -18.90 -46.72
C LEU A 253 30.59 -19.11 -45.85
N THR A 254 29.38 -19.19 -46.45
CA THR A 254 28.14 -19.51 -45.71
C THR A 254 28.26 -20.84 -44.98
N ASP A 255 28.66 -21.92 -45.69
CA ASP A 255 28.85 -23.26 -45.10
C ASP A 255 29.87 -23.21 -43.93
N SER A 256 30.96 -22.46 -44.12
CA SER A 256 32.01 -22.36 -43.10
C SER A 256 31.54 -21.56 -41.87
N LEU A 257 30.79 -20.47 -42.05
CA LEU A 257 30.19 -19.68 -40.95
C LEU A 257 29.11 -20.49 -40.21
N GLU A 258 28.24 -21.18 -40.93
CA GLU A 258 27.23 -22.06 -40.29
C GLU A 258 27.88 -23.15 -39.44
N ASN A 259 28.94 -23.79 -39.95
CA ASN A 259 29.71 -24.76 -39.19
C ASN A 259 30.35 -24.15 -37.93
N ALA A 260 30.97 -22.96 -38.07
CA ALA A 260 31.55 -22.25 -36.94
C ALA A 260 30.48 -21.89 -35.86
N LEU A 261 29.33 -21.35 -36.29
CA LEU A 261 28.21 -21.03 -35.44
C LEU A 261 27.65 -22.24 -34.70
N ASN A 262 27.52 -23.39 -35.38
CA ASN A 262 27.07 -24.65 -34.79
C ASN A 262 28.05 -25.21 -33.77
N LEU A 263 29.34 -25.04 -33.95
CA LEU A 263 30.39 -25.50 -33.01
C LEU A 263 30.51 -24.65 -31.77
N ALA A 264 30.31 -23.33 -31.91
CA ALA A 264 30.54 -22.36 -30.85
C ALA A 264 29.22 -21.72 -30.35
N ASP A 265 28.13 -22.47 -30.36
CA ASP A 265 26.84 -22.06 -29.83
C ASP A 265 26.37 -20.69 -30.36
N GLY A 266 26.45 -20.49 -31.68
CA GLY A 266 25.98 -19.29 -32.37
C GLY A 266 27.03 -18.16 -32.46
N LEU A 267 28.29 -18.46 -32.25
CA LEU A 267 29.40 -17.50 -32.38
C LEU A 267 30.36 -17.91 -33.48
N ALA A 268 30.83 -16.93 -34.26
CA ALA A 268 31.87 -17.14 -35.26
C ALA A 268 32.84 -15.96 -35.27
N GLN A 269 34.10 -16.22 -35.65
CA GLN A 269 35.09 -15.15 -35.80
C GLN A 269 35.74 -15.31 -37.17
N VAL A 270 36.01 -14.19 -37.83
CA VAL A 270 36.77 -14.16 -39.08
C VAL A 270 37.99 -13.27 -38.88
N ASP A 271 39.16 -13.89 -38.89
CA ASP A 271 40.44 -13.23 -38.74
C ASP A 271 40.94 -12.84 -40.14
N VAL A 272 41.09 -11.55 -40.34
CA VAL A 272 41.69 -10.98 -41.56
C VAL A 272 43.21 -11.00 -41.38
N ILE A 273 43.89 -11.88 -42.11
CA ILE A 273 45.34 -12.01 -41.95
C ILE A 273 46.07 -10.70 -42.26
N GLY A 274 46.66 -10.13 -41.22
CA GLY A 274 47.31 -8.81 -41.30
C GLY A 274 46.36 -7.63 -41.09
N GLY A 275 45.12 -7.88 -40.68
CA GLY A 275 44.07 -6.88 -40.44
C GLY A 275 43.37 -7.05 -39.09
N THR A 276 42.08 -6.78 -39.07
CA THR A 276 41.21 -6.83 -37.86
C THR A 276 40.47 -8.16 -37.76
N LEU A 277 40.21 -8.61 -36.51
CA LEU A 277 39.33 -9.73 -36.23
C LEU A 277 37.87 -9.27 -36.29
N LEU A 278 37.06 -9.88 -37.17
CA LEU A 278 35.62 -9.69 -37.24
C LEU A 278 34.94 -10.73 -36.34
N GLU A 279 34.12 -10.28 -35.42
CA GLU A 279 33.37 -11.14 -34.52
C GLU A 279 31.88 -11.11 -34.86
N PHE A 280 31.32 -12.30 -35.03
CA PHE A 280 29.94 -12.49 -35.44
C PHE A 280 29.15 -13.27 -34.38
N SER A 281 27.90 -12.94 -34.22
CA SER A 281 27.02 -13.67 -33.29
C SER A 281 25.62 -13.83 -33.89
N GLN A 282 25.17 -15.06 -33.94
CA GLN A 282 23.79 -15.41 -34.27
C GLN A 282 22.86 -15.27 -33.05
N ASN A 283 23.46 -15.28 -31.87
CA ASN A 283 22.78 -15.04 -30.57
C ASN A 283 23.08 -13.63 -30.07
N PHE A 284 22.34 -13.17 -29.10
CA PHE A 284 22.63 -11.90 -28.39
C PHE A 284 23.89 -12.07 -27.52
N ALA A 285 25.07 -11.98 -28.10
CA ALA A 285 26.35 -12.10 -27.38
C ALA A 285 27.21 -10.86 -27.58
N CYS A 286 27.87 -10.42 -26.50
CA CYS A 286 28.84 -9.34 -26.60
C CYS A 286 30.18 -9.86 -27.12
N PRO A 287 30.68 -9.36 -28.23
CA PRO A 287 31.96 -9.83 -28.80
C PRO A 287 33.16 -9.50 -27.88
N VAL A 288 33.08 -8.42 -27.11
CA VAL A 288 34.18 -7.96 -26.24
C VAL A 288 34.19 -8.67 -24.88
N CYS A 289 33.02 -8.75 -24.22
CA CYS A 289 32.93 -9.31 -22.87
C CYS A 289 32.65 -10.81 -22.84
N GLY A 290 32.31 -11.41 -23.97
CA GLY A 290 32.01 -12.85 -24.08
C GLY A 290 30.71 -13.26 -23.38
N ILE A 291 29.87 -12.32 -22.93
CA ILE A 291 28.60 -12.59 -22.31
C ILE A 291 27.53 -12.84 -23.35
N SER A 292 26.82 -13.96 -23.23
CA SER A 292 25.61 -14.25 -24.02
C SER A 292 24.39 -13.89 -23.23
N ILE A 293 23.50 -13.10 -23.84
CA ILE A 293 22.19 -12.77 -23.28
C ILE A 293 21.19 -13.81 -23.82
N PRO A 294 20.38 -14.44 -22.97
CA PRO A 294 19.31 -15.33 -23.40
C PRO A 294 18.35 -14.61 -24.35
N GLU A 295 17.57 -15.37 -25.11
CA GLU A 295 16.55 -14.80 -25.99
C GLU A 295 15.61 -13.88 -25.20
N ILE A 296 15.40 -12.67 -25.76
CA ILE A 296 14.63 -11.62 -25.14
C ILE A 296 13.15 -11.90 -25.38
N GLU A 297 12.47 -12.35 -24.33
CA GLU A 297 11.04 -12.63 -24.32
C GLU A 297 10.33 -11.78 -23.26
N PRO A 298 9.00 -11.60 -23.32
CA PRO A 298 8.27 -10.87 -22.29
C PRO A 298 8.48 -11.41 -20.85
N ARG A 299 8.76 -12.73 -20.72
CA ARG A 299 9.09 -13.34 -19.41
C ARG A 299 10.44 -12.89 -18.85
N SER A 300 11.37 -12.47 -19.70
CA SER A 300 12.68 -11.94 -19.27
C SER A 300 12.56 -10.62 -18.48
N PHE A 301 11.45 -9.90 -18.64
CA PHE A 301 11.16 -8.66 -17.93
C PHE A 301 10.17 -8.85 -16.77
N SER A 302 9.82 -10.09 -16.42
CA SER A 302 8.92 -10.37 -15.30
C SER A 302 9.70 -10.60 -14.02
N PHE A 303 9.51 -9.75 -13.03
CA PHE A 303 10.07 -9.96 -11.69
C PHE A 303 9.32 -11.03 -10.87
N ASN A 304 8.17 -11.53 -11.37
CA ASN A 304 7.45 -12.66 -10.78
C ASN A 304 7.88 -14.01 -11.39
N ASN A 305 8.76 -14.00 -12.37
CA ASN A 305 9.24 -15.18 -13.06
C ASN A 305 10.75 -15.35 -12.83
N PRO A 306 11.24 -16.55 -12.49
CA PRO A 306 12.67 -16.81 -12.26
C PRO A 306 13.58 -16.46 -13.45
N PHE A 307 13.05 -16.40 -14.68
CA PHE A 307 13.82 -16.01 -15.87
C PHE A 307 14.25 -14.54 -15.80
N GLY A 308 13.39 -13.63 -15.33
CA GLY A 308 13.68 -12.21 -15.27
C GLY A 308 14.02 -11.67 -13.88
N ALA A 309 13.56 -12.37 -12.83
CA ALA A 309 13.72 -11.93 -11.44
C ALA A 309 15.18 -11.93 -10.99
N CYS A 310 15.56 -10.93 -10.20
CA CYS A 310 16.84 -10.95 -9.48
C CYS A 310 16.93 -12.20 -8.61
N PRO A 311 17.99 -13.03 -8.71
CA PRO A 311 18.08 -14.29 -7.98
C PRO A 311 18.16 -14.09 -6.46
N ASP A 312 18.76 -12.99 -6.00
CA ASP A 312 19.02 -12.70 -4.58
C ASP A 312 17.76 -12.34 -3.80
N CYS A 313 16.88 -11.50 -4.39
CA CYS A 313 15.63 -11.08 -3.75
C CYS A 313 14.39 -11.76 -4.36
N ALA A 314 14.58 -12.69 -5.28
CA ALA A 314 13.50 -13.39 -5.99
C ALA A 314 12.45 -12.40 -6.58
N GLY A 315 12.89 -11.24 -7.07
CA GLY A 315 12.05 -10.21 -7.69
C GLY A 315 11.35 -9.26 -6.72
N LEU A 316 11.61 -9.33 -5.43
CA LEU A 316 11.04 -8.40 -4.44
C LEU A 316 11.66 -7.00 -4.54
N GLY A 317 12.94 -6.90 -4.91
CA GLY A 317 13.69 -5.65 -4.95
C GLY A 317 14.26 -5.22 -3.59
N TYR A 318 13.84 -5.85 -2.52
CA TYR A 318 14.27 -5.54 -1.15
C TYR A 318 14.42 -6.82 -0.32
N LYS A 319 15.07 -6.66 0.84
CA LYS A 319 15.16 -7.68 1.88
C LYS A 319 14.64 -7.11 3.19
N MET A 320 14.03 -7.94 4.01
CA MET A 320 13.73 -7.59 5.41
C MET A 320 14.90 -8.02 6.27
N GLU A 321 15.55 -7.09 6.92
CA GLU A 321 16.72 -7.31 7.74
C GLU A 321 16.53 -6.71 9.13
N PHE A 322 17.08 -7.37 10.17
CA PHE A 322 17.04 -6.81 11.51
C PHE A 322 17.86 -5.52 11.60
N ASP A 323 17.23 -4.45 12.07
CA ASP A 323 17.86 -3.14 12.18
C ASP A 323 18.49 -2.96 13.58
N PRO A 324 19.80 -2.71 13.67
CA PRO A 324 20.45 -2.45 14.95
C PRO A 324 19.79 -1.32 15.76
N ARG A 325 19.21 -0.32 15.10
CA ARG A 325 18.54 0.83 15.74
C ARG A 325 17.21 0.45 16.38
N LEU A 326 16.54 -0.60 15.89
CA LEU A 326 15.32 -1.15 16.49
C LEU A 326 15.64 -2.15 17.58
N ILE A 327 16.78 -2.87 17.47
CA ILE A 327 17.27 -3.78 18.53
C ILE A 327 17.67 -2.98 19.76
N VAL A 328 18.31 -1.81 19.56
CA VAL A 328 18.68 -0.86 20.61
C VAL A 328 18.04 0.49 20.28
N PRO A 329 16.78 0.70 20.67
CA PRO A 329 16.03 1.92 20.29
C PRO A 329 16.46 3.16 21.07
N ASP A 330 16.97 3.01 22.30
CA ASP A 330 17.52 4.11 23.10
C ASP A 330 18.97 3.76 23.52
N ASP A 331 19.92 4.39 22.88
CA ASP A 331 21.34 4.19 23.12
C ASP A 331 21.88 4.93 24.36
N ARG A 332 21.04 5.73 25.01
CA ARG A 332 21.34 6.38 26.31
C ARG A 332 21.24 5.39 27.47
N LEU A 333 20.49 4.31 27.29
CA LEU A 333 20.32 3.26 28.28
C LEU A 333 21.52 2.28 28.28
N SER A 334 21.85 1.75 29.44
CA SER A 334 22.74 0.62 29.58
C SER A 334 22.03 -0.71 29.33
N ILE A 335 22.79 -1.81 29.19
CA ILE A 335 22.21 -3.15 29.00
C ILE A 335 21.36 -3.55 30.21
N ASN A 336 21.79 -3.21 31.42
CA ASN A 336 21.05 -3.49 32.66
C ASN A 336 19.78 -2.61 32.79
N GLU A 337 19.75 -1.44 32.19
CA GLU A 337 18.56 -0.56 32.11
C GLU A 337 17.62 -0.93 30.96
N GLY A 338 17.99 -1.89 30.13
CA GLY A 338 17.10 -2.40 29.07
C GLY A 338 17.35 -1.84 27.66
N ALA A 339 18.57 -1.42 27.36
CA ALA A 339 18.94 -0.98 26.00
C ALA A 339 18.57 -2.00 24.92
N ILE A 340 18.67 -3.31 25.21
CA ILE A 340 18.35 -4.39 24.25
C ILE A 340 16.85 -4.71 24.33
N ALA A 341 16.13 -4.36 23.28
CA ALA A 341 14.67 -4.47 23.21
C ALA A 341 14.16 -5.72 22.47
N VAL A 342 15.00 -6.40 21.69
CA VAL A 342 14.58 -7.51 20.82
C VAL A 342 14.05 -8.71 21.59
N CYS A 343 13.04 -9.37 21.01
CA CYS A 343 12.38 -10.53 21.59
C CYS A 343 13.36 -11.63 21.99
N GLY A 344 13.16 -12.18 23.21
CA GLY A 344 14.03 -13.23 23.78
C GLY A 344 15.28 -12.71 24.47
N TRP A 345 15.60 -11.41 24.37
CA TRP A 345 16.71 -10.76 25.08
C TRP A 345 16.24 -9.77 26.15
N GLN A 346 14.97 -9.46 26.23
CA GLN A 346 14.38 -8.54 27.23
C GLN A 346 14.64 -8.96 28.69
N SER A 347 14.86 -10.26 28.91
CA SER A 347 15.22 -10.80 30.22
C SER A 347 16.68 -10.56 30.62
N CYS A 348 17.47 -9.90 29.76
CA CYS A 348 18.88 -9.58 30.07
C CYS A 348 19.05 -8.66 31.30
N MET A 349 18.01 -7.87 31.62
CA MET A 349 17.96 -7.07 32.85
C MET A 349 17.80 -7.90 34.13
N ASN A 350 17.31 -9.15 34.02
CA ASN A 350 17.06 -10.00 35.16
C ASN A 350 18.31 -10.83 35.52
N GLU A 351 18.92 -10.62 36.67
CA GLU A 351 20.15 -11.27 37.10
C GLU A 351 20.11 -12.81 37.10
N GLY A 352 18.94 -13.41 37.29
CA GLY A 352 18.72 -14.86 37.24
C GLY A 352 18.49 -15.45 35.85
N SER A 353 18.53 -14.66 34.79
CA SER A 353 18.25 -15.14 33.42
C SER A 353 19.54 -15.68 32.75
N PHE A 354 19.34 -16.67 31.85
CA PHE A 354 20.45 -17.19 31.04
C PHE A 354 21.05 -16.12 30.11
N THR A 355 20.21 -15.21 29.60
CA THR A 355 20.65 -14.08 28.76
C THR A 355 21.53 -13.10 29.53
N ASN A 356 21.21 -12.79 30.80
CA ASN A 356 22.05 -11.97 31.65
C ASN A 356 23.37 -12.67 31.97
N ALA A 357 23.34 -13.97 32.32
CA ALA A 357 24.55 -14.77 32.55
C ALA A 357 25.47 -14.80 31.31
N THR A 358 24.88 -14.89 30.11
CA THR A 358 25.64 -14.82 28.85
C THR A 358 26.33 -13.46 28.68
N LEU A 359 25.60 -12.35 28.88
CA LEU A 359 26.15 -10.99 28.74
C LEU A 359 27.20 -10.69 29.81
N ARG A 360 27.03 -11.19 31.04
CA ARG A 360 28.07 -11.11 32.09
C ARG A 360 29.35 -11.88 31.72
N ALA A 361 29.22 -13.06 31.10
CA ALA A 361 30.41 -13.82 30.66
C ALA A 361 31.14 -13.06 29.53
N LEU A 362 30.40 -12.44 28.58
CA LEU A 362 30.98 -11.58 27.55
C LEU A 362 31.62 -10.34 28.13
N SER A 363 30.95 -9.64 29.07
CA SER A 363 31.45 -8.46 29.79
C SER A 363 32.81 -8.75 30.46
N LYS A 364 32.90 -9.87 31.17
CA LYS A 364 34.17 -10.32 31.82
C LYS A 364 35.28 -10.62 30.81
N LYS A 365 34.93 -11.29 29.68
CA LYS A 365 35.93 -11.69 28.66
C LYS A 365 36.43 -10.49 27.87
N PHE A 366 35.54 -9.59 27.48
CA PHE A 366 35.86 -8.43 26.64
C PHE A 366 36.04 -7.12 27.41
N ARG A 367 35.99 -7.17 28.74
CA ARG A 367 36.30 -6.07 29.68
C ARG A 367 35.46 -4.81 29.47
N PHE A 368 34.14 -4.97 29.42
CA PHE A 368 33.18 -3.86 29.39
C PHE A 368 32.16 -3.99 30.53
N SER A 369 31.52 -2.89 30.95
CA SER A 369 30.47 -2.93 31.97
C SER A 369 29.08 -3.00 31.30
N LEU A 370 28.18 -3.77 31.92
CA LEU A 370 26.77 -3.81 31.51
C LEU A 370 25.97 -2.57 31.95
N ASP A 371 26.53 -1.73 32.82
CA ASP A 371 25.94 -0.48 33.32
C ASP A 371 26.40 0.73 32.49
N THR A 372 27.29 0.54 31.51
CA THR A 372 27.73 1.60 30.61
C THR A 372 26.61 1.87 29.56
N PRO A 373 26.19 3.12 29.35
CA PRO A 373 25.27 3.48 28.26
C PRO A 373 25.72 2.91 26.92
N TRP A 374 24.78 2.39 26.11
CA TRP A 374 25.12 1.69 24.87
C TRP A 374 25.99 2.54 23.93
N ARG A 375 25.70 3.84 23.81
CA ARG A 375 26.46 4.78 22.97
C ARG A 375 27.94 4.95 23.42
N GLU A 376 28.21 4.72 24.71
CA GLU A 376 29.54 4.90 25.31
C GLU A 376 30.38 3.60 25.29
N LEU A 377 29.74 2.47 24.93
CA LEU A 377 30.47 1.20 24.73
C LEU A 377 31.42 1.33 23.53
N PRO A 378 32.61 0.75 23.59
CA PRO A 378 33.54 0.68 22.46
C PRO A 378 32.86 0.10 21.22
N GLU A 379 33.17 0.62 20.04
CA GLU A 379 32.54 0.19 18.77
C GLU A 379 32.74 -1.32 18.51
N GLU A 380 33.91 -1.86 18.86
CA GLU A 380 34.20 -3.30 18.77
C GLU A 380 33.25 -4.14 19.62
N VAL A 381 32.94 -3.66 20.83
CA VAL A 381 31.99 -4.33 21.73
C VAL A 381 30.60 -4.28 21.20
N ARG A 382 30.16 -3.12 20.74
CA ARG A 382 28.82 -2.95 20.07
C ARG A 382 28.69 -3.86 18.86
N ARG A 383 29.74 -3.92 18.03
CA ARG A 383 29.76 -4.78 16.85
C ARG A 383 29.71 -6.27 17.22
N MET A 384 30.49 -6.67 18.26
CA MET A 384 30.49 -8.04 18.78
C MET A 384 29.11 -8.42 19.33
N LEU A 385 28.47 -7.55 20.09
CA LEU A 385 27.13 -7.78 20.62
C LEU A 385 26.10 -7.93 19.49
N MET A 386 26.18 -7.12 18.44
CA MET A 386 25.24 -7.18 17.31
C MET A 386 25.48 -8.40 16.41
N TYR A 387 26.72 -8.66 16.00
CA TYR A 387 27.03 -9.63 14.94
C TYR A 387 27.68 -10.93 15.42
N GLY A 388 28.05 -10.99 16.70
CA GLY A 388 28.64 -12.19 17.29
C GLY A 388 30.17 -12.19 17.32
N THR A 389 30.73 -13.27 17.90
CA THR A 389 32.16 -13.50 18.01
C THR A 389 32.49 -14.99 17.84
N ASP A 390 33.62 -15.27 17.23
CA ASP A 390 34.15 -16.65 17.12
C ASP A 390 34.80 -17.16 18.42
N VAL A 391 34.96 -16.28 19.43
CA VAL A 391 35.54 -16.61 20.70
C VAL A 391 34.51 -17.29 21.60
N SER A 392 34.82 -18.51 22.06
CA SER A 392 34.00 -19.21 23.07
C SER A 392 34.11 -18.56 24.43
N VAL A 393 32.97 -18.44 25.11
CA VAL A 393 32.87 -17.93 26.49
C VAL A 393 32.15 -18.94 27.39
N ASP A 394 32.65 -19.12 28.60
CA ASP A 394 32.06 -20.02 29.59
C ASP A 394 30.98 -19.30 30.38
N VAL A 395 29.71 -19.66 30.14
CA VAL A 395 28.58 -19.11 30.85
C VAL A 395 28.27 -19.92 32.09
N HIS A 396 28.46 -19.32 33.25
CA HIS A 396 28.06 -19.88 34.54
C HIS A 396 26.58 -19.54 34.80
N TYR A 397 25.74 -20.56 34.83
CA TYR A 397 24.30 -20.36 35.02
C TYR A 397 23.76 -21.30 36.11
N THR A 398 22.93 -20.75 37.01
CA THR A 398 22.20 -21.49 38.02
C THR A 398 20.71 -21.44 37.70
N GLY A 399 20.17 -22.55 37.19
CA GLY A 399 18.75 -22.69 36.84
C GLY A 399 18.04 -23.62 37.83
N GLN A 400 16.75 -23.86 37.57
CA GLN A 400 15.91 -24.74 38.39
C GLN A 400 16.41 -26.18 38.49
N ARG A 401 17.29 -26.62 37.59
CA ARG A 401 17.87 -27.98 37.53
C ARG A 401 19.30 -28.07 38.06
N GLY A 402 19.84 -27.00 38.62
CA GLY A 402 21.19 -26.93 39.17
C GLY A 402 22.10 -25.90 38.52
N THR A 403 23.39 -25.86 39.00
CA THR A 403 24.40 -24.95 38.46
C THR A 403 25.26 -25.68 37.42
N GLY A 404 25.52 -25.03 36.27
CA GLY A 404 26.35 -25.59 35.19
C GLY A 404 27.20 -24.52 34.54
N VAL A 405 28.27 -24.95 33.88
CA VAL A 405 29.11 -24.13 33.00
C VAL A 405 28.86 -24.55 31.56
N TYR A 406 28.46 -23.59 30.74
CA TYR A 406 28.10 -23.81 29.34
C TYR A 406 29.09 -23.05 28.45
N PRO A 407 29.98 -23.71 27.73
CA PRO A 407 30.80 -23.05 26.71
C PRO A 407 29.90 -22.70 25.52
N ILE A 408 29.80 -21.42 25.25
CA ILE A 408 28.99 -20.91 24.10
C ILE A 408 29.83 -20.03 23.19
N GLN A 409 29.59 -20.13 21.92
CA GLN A 409 30.00 -19.15 20.92
C GLN A 409 28.84 -18.19 20.69
N PHE A 410 29.06 -16.91 21.02
CA PHE A 410 28.00 -15.93 20.94
C PHE A 410 27.74 -15.53 19.50
N GLU A 411 26.60 -15.94 18.96
CA GLU A 411 26.23 -15.72 17.56
C GLU A 411 25.84 -14.26 17.23
N GLY A 412 25.64 -13.39 18.24
CA GLY A 412 25.20 -12.02 18.08
C GLY A 412 23.67 -11.87 18.12
N LEU A 413 23.20 -10.67 18.47
CA LEU A 413 21.77 -10.37 18.61
C LEU A 413 21.03 -10.54 17.29
N ILE A 414 21.62 -10.08 16.17
CA ILE A 414 21.01 -10.15 14.84
C ILE A 414 20.86 -11.60 14.38
N LYS A 415 21.94 -12.38 14.33
CA LYS A 415 21.89 -13.78 13.87
C LYS A 415 20.99 -14.65 14.76
N ASN A 416 21.02 -14.43 16.08
CA ASN A 416 20.14 -15.10 17.02
C ASN A 416 18.65 -14.81 16.70
N SER A 417 18.33 -13.55 16.45
CA SER A 417 16.96 -13.13 16.11
C SER A 417 16.53 -13.69 14.76
N GLU A 418 17.39 -13.68 13.75
CA GLU A 418 17.12 -14.29 12.44
C GLU A 418 16.85 -15.79 12.53
N ARG A 419 17.67 -16.51 13.31
CA ARG A 419 17.47 -17.94 13.51
C ARG A 419 16.13 -18.22 14.20
N ARG A 420 15.82 -17.49 15.27
CA ARG A 420 14.55 -17.65 16.00
C ARG A 420 13.34 -17.29 15.13
N TYR A 421 13.43 -16.26 14.30
CA TYR A 421 12.40 -15.89 13.34
C TYR A 421 12.12 -16.99 12.32
N LYS A 422 13.17 -17.64 11.83
CA LYS A 422 13.06 -18.78 10.88
C LYS A 422 12.52 -20.05 11.54
N GLU A 423 12.88 -20.31 12.80
CA GLU A 423 12.50 -21.52 13.53
C GLU A 423 11.10 -21.44 14.15
N THR A 424 10.54 -20.26 14.36
CA THR A 424 9.21 -20.13 14.99
C THR A 424 8.08 -20.43 14.01
N PHE A 425 7.10 -21.22 14.49
CA PHE A 425 5.87 -21.54 13.76
C PHE A 425 4.69 -20.64 14.18
N SER A 426 4.88 -19.77 15.16
CA SER A 426 3.83 -18.87 15.67
C SER A 426 3.82 -17.58 14.87
N ASP A 427 2.71 -17.28 14.19
CA ASP A 427 2.54 -16.02 13.45
C ASP A 427 2.62 -14.80 14.36
N THR A 428 2.14 -14.92 15.60
CA THR A 428 2.27 -13.86 16.61
C THR A 428 3.74 -13.58 16.96
N ALA A 429 4.55 -14.64 17.13
CA ALA A 429 5.97 -14.47 17.41
C ALA A 429 6.72 -13.92 16.18
N LYS A 430 6.38 -14.37 14.97
CA LYS A 430 6.92 -13.78 13.73
C LYS A 430 6.65 -12.29 13.65
N ALA A 431 5.37 -11.89 13.85
CA ALA A 431 5.00 -10.48 13.83
C ALA A 431 5.75 -9.64 14.87
N GLN A 432 6.05 -10.22 16.06
CA GLN A 432 6.88 -9.54 17.05
C GLN A 432 8.33 -9.34 16.60
N TYR A 433 8.93 -10.32 15.89
CA TYR A 433 10.28 -10.16 15.34
C TYR A 433 10.30 -9.17 14.17
N GLU A 434 9.26 -9.13 13.34
CA GLU A 434 9.14 -8.20 12.23
C GLU A 434 9.12 -6.73 12.67
N GLU A 435 8.70 -6.44 13.91
CA GLU A 435 8.79 -5.10 14.51
C GLU A 435 10.23 -4.59 14.65
N PHE A 436 11.23 -5.50 14.62
CA PHE A 436 12.65 -5.18 14.69
C PHE A 436 13.36 -5.21 13.34
N MET A 437 12.60 -5.37 12.25
CA MET A 437 13.14 -5.43 10.90
C MET A 437 12.84 -4.15 10.13
N THR A 438 13.74 -3.80 9.22
CA THR A 438 13.54 -2.75 8.23
C THR A 438 13.65 -3.33 6.82
N ILE A 439 13.03 -2.63 5.89
CA ILE A 439 13.10 -2.94 4.46
C ILE A 439 14.32 -2.26 3.89
N THR A 440 15.33 -3.04 3.46
CA THR A 440 16.53 -2.54 2.81
C THR A 440 16.52 -2.89 1.32
N PRO A 441 16.97 -1.99 0.41
CA PRO A 441 17.12 -2.34 -1.00
C PRO A 441 18.05 -3.55 -1.17
N CYS A 442 17.68 -4.46 -2.08
CA CYS A 442 18.52 -5.61 -2.39
C CYS A 442 19.90 -5.18 -2.88
N SER A 443 20.97 -5.69 -2.28
CA SER A 443 22.36 -5.33 -2.59
C SER A 443 22.79 -5.66 -4.03
N THR A 444 22.13 -6.63 -4.68
CA THR A 444 22.44 -7.08 -6.04
C THR A 444 21.73 -6.28 -7.12
N CYS A 445 20.42 -6.02 -6.94
CA CYS A 445 19.63 -5.29 -7.95
C CYS A 445 19.29 -3.85 -7.53
N HIS A 446 19.72 -3.40 -6.35
CA HIS A 446 19.50 -2.03 -5.85
C HIS A 446 18.03 -1.55 -5.96
N GLY A 447 17.08 -2.46 -5.70
CA GLY A 447 15.65 -2.17 -5.79
C GLY A 447 15.01 -2.46 -7.15
N GLN A 448 15.80 -2.73 -8.20
CA GLN A 448 15.30 -2.83 -9.58
C GLN A 448 14.59 -4.16 -9.90
N ARG A 449 14.59 -5.13 -9.00
CA ARG A 449 13.82 -6.39 -9.04
C ARG A 449 14.25 -7.39 -10.13
N LEU A 450 14.91 -6.96 -11.21
CA LEU A 450 15.25 -7.74 -12.38
C LEU A 450 16.73 -8.12 -12.43
N LYS A 451 17.07 -9.07 -13.30
CA LYS A 451 18.45 -9.44 -13.63
C LYS A 451 19.13 -8.31 -14.42
N LYS A 452 20.45 -8.24 -14.35
CA LYS A 452 21.25 -7.25 -15.07
C LYS A 452 21.09 -7.33 -16.59
N GLU A 453 20.90 -8.54 -17.13
CA GLU A 453 20.69 -8.78 -18.56
C GLU A 453 19.36 -8.18 -19.05
N SER A 454 18.30 -8.29 -18.22
CA SER A 454 17.00 -7.70 -18.52
C SER A 454 17.03 -6.18 -18.43
N LEU A 455 17.76 -5.63 -17.46
CA LEU A 455 17.94 -4.20 -17.28
C LEU A 455 18.84 -3.56 -18.34
N ALA A 456 19.65 -4.37 -19.04
CA ALA A 456 20.50 -3.92 -20.14
C ALA A 456 19.75 -3.74 -21.47
N VAL A 457 18.42 -3.95 -21.50
CA VAL A 457 17.59 -3.68 -22.68
C VAL A 457 16.90 -2.33 -22.51
N THR A 458 17.02 -1.46 -23.54
CA THR A 458 16.47 -0.10 -23.50
C THR A 458 15.47 0.16 -24.62
N VAL A 459 14.54 1.06 -24.36
CA VAL A 459 13.62 1.68 -25.32
C VAL A 459 13.68 3.19 -25.07
N GLY A 460 14.05 3.97 -26.09
CA GLY A 460 14.27 5.41 -25.90
C GLY A 460 15.32 5.71 -24.82
N ASP A 461 16.43 4.97 -24.84
CA ASP A 461 17.57 5.07 -23.92
C ASP A 461 17.26 4.79 -22.42
N LYS A 462 16.03 4.36 -22.10
CA LYS A 462 15.64 3.96 -20.73
C LYS A 462 15.39 2.46 -20.64
N ASN A 463 15.86 1.85 -19.53
CA ASN A 463 15.46 0.47 -19.22
C ASN A 463 14.05 0.42 -18.64
N ILE A 464 13.48 -0.79 -18.56
CA ILE A 464 12.10 -0.97 -18.10
C ILE A 464 11.87 -0.47 -16.65
N TYR A 465 12.86 -0.61 -15.77
CA TYR A 465 12.75 -0.14 -14.39
C TYR A 465 12.73 1.40 -14.34
N GLU A 466 13.64 2.06 -15.06
CA GLU A 466 13.68 3.53 -15.14
C GLU A 466 12.36 4.11 -15.64
N VAL A 467 11.75 3.47 -16.64
CA VAL A 467 10.41 3.88 -17.14
C VAL A 467 9.34 3.67 -16.08
N THR A 468 9.42 2.60 -15.28
CA THR A 468 8.42 2.37 -14.20
C THR A 468 8.59 3.30 -13.00
N THR A 469 9.73 3.95 -12.84
CA THR A 469 9.98 4.94 -11.77
C THR A 469 9.56 6.36 -12.14
N LEU A 470 9.27 6.61 -13.40
CA LEU A 470 8.69 7.88 -13.84
C LEU A 470 7.31 8.11 -13.20
N SER A 471 6.97 9.36 -12.91
CA SER A 471 5.58 9.69 -12.59
C SER A 471 4.67 9.36 -13.78
N ILE A 472 3.38 9.15 -13.52
CA ILE A 472 2.41 8.86 -14.60
C ILE A 472 2.41 10.00 -15.64
N THR A 473 2.60 11.25 -15.22
CA THR A 473 2.74 12.40 -16.14
C THR A 473 3.99 12.28 -16.98
N ASP A 474 5.16 12.08 -16.37
CA ASP A 474 6.44 11.97 -17.08
C ASP A 474 6.47 10.73 -17.98
N LEU A 475 5.82 9.64 -17.56
CA LEU A 475 5.65 8.45 -18.38
C LEU A 475 4.82 8.75 -19.62
N ARG A 476 3.75 9.53 -19.50
CA ARG A 476 2.95 9.96 -20.66
C ARG A 476 3.79 10.78 -21.62
N ASP A 477 4.52 11.75 -21.11
CA ASP A 477 5.39 12.60 -21.90
C ASP A 477 6.51 11.79 -22.57
N PHE A 478 7.12 10.84 -21.85
CA PHE A 478 8.12 9.94 -22.43
C PHE A 478 7.55 9.12 -23.60
N ILE A 479 6.34 8.55 -23.45
CA ILE A 479 5.70 7.73 -24.51
C ILE A 479 5.29 8.59 -25.71
N ASP A 480 4.86 9.82 -25.49
CA ASP A 480 4.39 10.71 -26.56
C ASP A 480 5.57 11.27 -27.39
N HIS A 481 6.74 11.43 -26.80
CA HIS A 481 7.97 11.89 -27.45
C HIS A 481 8.95 10.76 -27.80
N LEU A 482 8.51 9.49 -27.72
CA LEU A 482 9.37 8.34 -27.98
C LEU A 482 9.72 8.25 -29.47
N GLU A 483 10.99 8.42 -29.81
CA GLU A 483 11.51 8.26 -31.15
C GLU A 483 11.84 6.79 -31.43
N LEU A 484 11.18 6.22 -32.40
CA LEU A 484 11.33 4.84 -32.84
C LEU A 484 11.65 4.80 -34.35
N SER A 485 12.46 3.85 -34.77
CA SER A 485 12.67 3.57 -36.19
C SER A 485 11.36 3.16 -36.87
N PRO A 486 11.21 3.31 -38.19
CA PRO A 486 9.98 2.96 -38.92
C PRO A 486 9.50 1.53 -38.65
N THR A 487 10.42 0.57 -38.57
CA THR A 487 10.10 -0.83 -38.24
C THR A 487 9.58 -0.98 -36.80
N GLN A 488 10.28 -0.33 -35.86
CA GLN A 488 9.86 -0.35 -34.46
C GLN A 488 8.51 0.34 -34.25
N GLN A 489 8.21 1.39 -35.02
CA GLN A 489 6.90 2.06 -34.98
C GLN A 489 5.78 1.11 -35.40
N ILE A 490 5.93 0.37 -36.50
CA ILE A 490 4.95 -0.59 -36.98
C ILE A 490 4.68 -1.67 -35.90
N ILE A 491 5.75 -2.22 -35.29
CA ILE A 491 5.65 -3.26 -34.27
C ILE A 491 5.04 -2.71 -32.97
N GLY A 492 5.45 -1.51 -32.56
CA GLY A 492 5.11 -0.92 -31.26
C GLY A 492 3.77 -0.18 -31.24
N GLN A 493 3.21 0.21 -32.39
CA GLN A 493 2.04 1.12 -32.49
C GLN A 493 0.86 0.69 -31.63
N GLN A 494 0.43 -0.56 -31.74
CA GLN A 494 -0.71 -1.07 -30.98
C GLN A 494 -0.41 -1.14 -29.48
N ILE A 495 0.80 -1.55 -29.12
CA ILE A 495 1.23 -1.64 -27.71
C ILE A 495 1.26 -0.25 -27.08
N LEU A 496 1.86 0.73 -27.77
CA LEU A 496 1.93 2.11 -27.28
C LEU A 496 0.55 2.75 -27.18
N LYS A 497 -0.38 2.43 -28.08
CA LYS A 497 -1.78 2.89 -27.98
C LYS A 497 -2.43 2.40 -26.70
N GLU A 498 -2.27 1.12 -26.34
CA GLU A 498 -2.82 0.55 -25.13
C GLU A 498 -2.18 1.17 -23.87
N ILE A 499 -0.86 1.38 -23.88
CA ILE A 499 -0.19 2.04 -22.75
C ILE A 499 -0.70 3.48 -22.59
N ARG A 500 -0.81 4.25 -23.68
CA ARG A 500 -1.32 5.63 -23.67
C ARG A 500 -2.74 5.71 -23.09
N ASN A 501 -3.61 4.81 -23.49
CA ASN A 501 -4.98 4.76 -22.99
C ASN A 501 -5.01 4.51 -21.48
N ARG A 502 -4.28 3.49 -20.99
CA ARG A 502 -4.25 3.12 -19.56
C ARG A 502 -3.59 4.19 -18.70
N VAL A 503 -2.51 4.80 -19.17
CA VAL A 503 -1.86 5.95 -18.52
C VAL A 503 -2.83 7.14 -18.47
N GLY A 504 -3.56 7.41 -19.55
CA GLY A 504 -4.59 8.45 -19.61
C GLY A 504 -5.67 8.25 -18.53
N PHE A 505 -6.15 7.03 -18.34
CA PHE A 505 -7.16 6.74 -17.30
C PHE A 505 -6.62 6.99 -15.88
N LEU A 506 -5.34 6.74 -15.62
CA LEU A 506 -4.74 7.07 -14.32
C LEU A 506 -4.65 8.58 -14.08
N ILE A 507 -4.40 9.35 -15.14
CA ILE A 507 -4.42 10.83 -15.09
C ILE A 507 -5.86 11.33 -14.85
N ASP A 508 -6.84 10.75 -15.55
CA ASP A 508 -8.26 11.12 -15.45
C ASP A 508 -8.83 10.91 -14.03
N VAL A 509 -8.28 9.96 -13.26
CA VAL A 509 -8.68 9.73 -11.86
C VAL A 509 -7.80 10.48 -10.84
N GLY A 510 -6.93 11.39 -11.29
CA GLY A 510 -6.09 12.22 -10.41
C GLY A 510 -4.88 11.51 -9.78
N LEU A 511 -4.37 10.43 -10.42
CA LEU A 511 -3.21 9.66 -9.95
C LEU A 511 -1.92 9.96 -10.72
N ASN A 512 -1.82 11.14 -11.30
CA ASN A 512 -0.72 11.59 -12.15
C ASN A 512 0.65 11.60 -11.46
N TYR A 513 0.70 11.74 -10.14
CA TYR A 513 1.92 11.78 -9.33
C TYR A 513 2.47 10.38 -8.97
N LEU A 514 1.70 9.31 -9.13
CA LEU A 514 2.15 7.95 -8.81
C LEU A 514 3.20 7.47 -9.82
N THR A 515 3.95 6.43 -9.40
CA THR A 515 4.87 5.69 -10.27
C THR A 515 4.38 4.26 -10.46
N LEU A 516 4.67 3.64 -11.61
CA LEU A 516 4.28 2.25 -11.87
C LEU A 516 5.01 1.24 -10.96
N SER A 517 6.21 1.58 -10.48
CA SER A 517 7.01 0.75 -9.58
C SER A 517 6.50 0.73 -8.14
N ARG A 518 5.61 1.67 -7.76
CA ARG A 518 5.10 1.80 -6.39
C ARG A 518 4.33 0.55 -5.98
N SER A 519 4.68 0.00 -4.81
CA SER A 519 4.02 -1.18 -4.25
C SER A 519 2.58 -0.86 -3.86
N THR A 520 1.65 -1.76 -4.17
CA THR A 520 0.23 -1.60 -3.79
C THR A 520 0.02 -1.59 -2.27
N ALA A 521 0.91 -2.22 -1.50
CA ALA A 521 0.86 -2.21 -0.04
C ALA A 521 1.14 -0.83 0.58
N THR A 522 1.72 0.11 -0.18
CA THR A 522 2.05 1.47 0.26
C THR A 522 0.99 2.51 -0.16
N LEU A 523 -0.04 2.08 -0.87
CA LEU A 523 -1.10 2.96 -1.35
C LEU A 523 -2.11 3.24 -0.23
N SER A 524 -2.65 4.45 -0.22
CA SER A 524 -3.83 4.76 0.58
C SER A 524 -5.06 4.01 0.04
N GLY A 525 -6.10 3.87 0.86
CA GLY A 525 -7.36 3.24 0.43
C GLY A 525 -7.95 3.90 -0.81
N GLY A 526 -7.99 5.22 -0.85
CA GLY A 526 -8.48 6.00 -1.99
C GLY A 526 -7.61 5.85 -3.24
N GLU A 527 -6.27 5.83 -3.13
CA GLU A 527 -5.37 5.57 -4.26
C GLU A 527 -5.61 4.18 -4.87
N ALA A 528 -5.71 3.14 -4.03
CA ALA A 528 -5.96 1.78 -4.48
C ALA A 528 -7.32 1.63 -5.18
N GLN A 529 -8.36 2.29 -4.67
CA GLN A 529 -9.70 2.31 -5.25
C GLN A 529 -9.70 3.01 -6.61
N ARG A 530 -9.07 4.18 -6.74
CA ARG A 530 -8.95 4.92 -8.01
C ARG A 530 -8.16 4.15 -9.07
N ILE A 531 -7.12 3.40 -8.68
CA ILE A 531 -6.41 2.50 -9.61
C ILE A 531 -7.36 1.45 -10.17
N ARG A 532 -8.20 0.83 -9.33
CA ARG A 532 -9.20 -0.14 -9.79
C ARG A 532 -10.24 0.52 -10.70
N LEU A 533 -10.70 1.71 -10.33
CA LEU A 533 -11.61 2.49 -11.17
C LEU A 533 -11.01 2.75 -12.56
N ALA A 534 -9.77 3.23 -12.64
CA ALA A 534 -9.05 3.45 -13.89
C ALA A 534 -8.92 2.16 -14.73
N THR A 535 -8.64 1.02 -14.07
CA THR A 535 -8.56 -0.28 -14.73
C THR A 535 -9.91 -0.71 -15.32
N GLN A 536 -11.01 -0.49 -14.58
CA GLN A 536 -12.36 -0.83 -15.05
C GLN A 536 -12.82 0.05 -16.21
N ILE A 537 -12.50 1.34 -16.22
CA ILE A 537 -12.75 2.22 -17.38
C ILE A 537 -12.00 1.70 -18.61
N GLY A 538 -10.76 1.27 -18.41
CA GLY A 538 -9.94 0.70 -19.47
C GLY A 538 -10.48 -0.58 -20.08
N SER A 539 -11.32 -1.33 -19.33
CA SER A 539 -11.99 -2.54 -19.84
C SER A 539 -13.05 -2.25 -20.92
N GLY A 540 -13.60 -1.02 -20.94
CA GLY A 540 -14.62 -0.61 -21.90
C GLY A 540 -15.92 -1.39 -21.81
N LEU A 541 -16.25 -2.00 -20.66
CA LEU A 541 -17.47 -2.77 -20.47
C LEU A 541 -18.71 -1.90 -20.56
N VAL A 542 -19.76 -2.45 -21.15
CA VAL A 542 -21.04 -1.79 -21.42
C VAL A 542 -22.16 -2.61 -20.79
N GLY A 543 -23.19 -1.94 -20.26
CA GLY A 543 -24.36 -2.61 -19.68
C GLY A 543 -24.08 -3.25 -18.31
N VAL A 544 -23.09 -2.80 -17.59
CA VAL A 544 -22.67 -3.27 -16.25
C VAL A 544 -23.22 -2.34 -15.18
N CYS A 545 -23.46 -2.88 -13.98
CA CYS A 545 -23.76 -2.11 -12.79
C CYS A 545 -22.47 -1.97 -11.94
N TYR A 546 -21.88 -0.79 -11.92
CA TYR A 546 -20.74 -0.46 -11.06
C TYR A 546 -21.24 0.02 -9.71
N ILE A 547 -20.67 -0.53 -8.64
CA ILE A 547 -20.99 -0.12 -7.26
C ILE A 547 -19.70 0.31 -6.58
N LEU A 548 -19.63 1.59 -6.19
CA LEU A 548 -18.46 2.22 -5.60
C LEU A 548 -18.72 2.65 -4.17
N ASP A 549 -17.73 2.46 -3.29
CA ASP A 549 -17.77 2.88 -1.90
C ASP A 549 -16.91 4.12 -1.71
N GLU A 550 -17.53 5.28 -1.52
CA GLU A 550 -16.90 6.56 -1.22
C GLU A 550 -15.64 6.87 -2.09
N PRO A 551 -15.76 6.95 -3.41
CA PRO A 551 -14.61 7.14 -4.30
C PRO A 551 -13.93 8.51 -4.18
N SER A 552 -14.56 9.51 -3.55
CA SER A 552 -14.00 10.85 -3.30
C SER A 552 -13.01 10.90 -2.13
N ILE A 553 -12.86 9.80 -1.37
CA ILE A 553 -11.99 9.75 -0.18
C ILE A 553 -10.55 10.15 -0.49
N GLY A 554 -10.00 11.03 0.36
CA GLY A 554 -8.60 11.49 0.28
C GLY A 554 -8.33 12.34 -0.96
N LEU A 555 -9.36 12.83 -1.64
CA LEU A 555 -9.23 13.77 -2.73
C LEU A 555 -9.27 15.23 -2.23
N HIS A 556 -8.37 16.03 -2.77
CA HIS A 556 -8.51 17.47 -2.70
C HIS A 556 -9.65 17.91 -3.64
N GLN A 557 -10.34 18.98 -3.30
CA GLN A 557 -11.49 19.47 -4.07
C GLN A 557 -11.17 19.71 -5.55
N ARG A 558 -9.97 20.14 -5.89
CA ARG A 558 -9.48 20.27 -7.27
C ARG A 558 -9.61 18.97 -8.08
N ASP A 559 -9.30 17.83 -7.45
CA ASP A 559 -9.24 16.54 -8.16
C ASP A 559 -10.62 15.86 -8.19
N ASN A 560 -11.60 16.33 -7.38
CA ASN A 560 -12.97 15.79 -7.34
C ASN A 560 -13.69 15.90 -8.68
N ASN A 561 -13.51 17.02 -9.41
CA ASN A 561 -14.08 17.21 -10.74
C ASN A 561 -13.58 16.18 -11.76
N LYS A 562 -12.32 15.75 -11.68
CA LYS A 562 -11.77 14.69 -12.54
C LYS A 562 -12.46 13.35 -12.28
N LEU A 563 -12.63 13.02 -10.99
CA LEU A 563 -13.38 11.83 -10.59
C LEU A 563 -14.82 11.86 -11.11
N LEU A 564 -15.54 12.96 -10.92
CA LEU A 564 -16.91 13.12 -11.40
C LEU A 564 -17.04 12.96 -12.92
N ASN A 565 -16.11 13.54 -13.68
CA ASN A 565 -16.05 13.35 -15.13
C ASN A 565 -15.84 11.88 -15.51
N THR A 566 -15.02 11.19 -14.74
CA THR A 566 -14.74 9.76 -14.91
C THR A 566 -15.99 8.91 -14.66
N LEU A 567 -16.72 9.18 -13.56
CA LEU A 567 -17.99 8.49 -13.25
C LEU A 567 -19.06 8.75 -14.31
N LYS A 568 -19.19 10.01 -14.78
CA LYS A 568 -20.07 10.36 -15.89
C LYS A 568 -19.68 9.67 -17.19
N ARG A 569 -18.39 9.50 -17.47
CA ARG A 569 -17.91 8.76 -18.64
C ARG A 569 -18.31 7.29 -18.56
N LEU A 570 -18.16 6.62 -17.40
CA LEU A 570 -18.65 5.26 -17.19
C LEU A 570 -20.14 5.13 -17.43
N ARG A 571 -20.94 6.05 -16.86
CA ARG A 571 -22.38 6.13 -17.11
C ARG A 571 -22.70 6.29 -18.60
N ASN A 572 -21.97 7.18 -19.28
CA ASN A 572 -22.18 7.47 -20.71
C ASN A 572 -21.86 6.29 -21.64
N LEU A 573 -21.18 5.26 -21.15
CA LEU A 573 -21.00 3.97 -21.82
C LEU A 573 -22.18 3.00 -21.57
N TRP A 574 -23.35 3.51 -21.20
CA TRP A 574 -24.54 2.70 -20.89
C TRP A 574 -24.38 1.78 -19.68
N ASN A 575 -23.65 2.23 -18.67
CA ASN A 575 -23.52 1.55 -17.40
C ASN A 575 -24.37 2.24 -16.33
N THR A 576 -24.91 1.47 -15.41
CA THR A 576 -25.47 2.00 -14.16
C THR A 576 -24.33 2.18 -13.17
N VAL A 577 -24.20 3.38 -12.61
CA VAL A 577 -23.13 3.69 -11.65
C VAL A 577 -23.78 4.03 -10.31
N ILE A 578 -23.68 3.15 -9.34
CA ILE A 578 -24.21 3.35 -7.98
C ILE A 578 -23.03 3.72 -7.08
N VAL A 579 -23.10 4.84 -6.40
CA VAL A 579 -22.04 5.37 -5.55
C VAL A 579 -22.58 5.58 -4.14
N VAL A 580 -21.97 4.98 -3.14
CA VAL A 580 -22.18 5.34 -1.73
C VAL A 580 -21.34 6.58 -1.45
N GLU A 581 -21.95 7.72 -1.16
CA GLU A 581 -21.22 8.99 -1.04
C GLU A 581 -21.80 9.96 -0.03
N HIS A 582 -20.92 10.85 0.44
CA HIS A 582 -21.24 11.94 1.37
C HIS A 582 -20.77 13.31 0.86
N ASP A 583 -20.06 13.35 -0.26
CA ASP A 583 -19.56 14.58 -0.87
C ASP A 583 -20.68 15.37 -1.56
N GLU A 584 -20.74 16.68 -1.28
CA GLU A 584 -21.78 17.57 -1.81
C GLU A 584 -21.76 17.67 -3.33
N ASP A 585 -20.57 17.81 -3.95
CA ASP A 585 -20.43 17.97 -5.39
C ASP A 585 -20.86 16.71 -6.13
N THR A 586 -20.52 15.53 -5.57
CA THR A 586 -20.96 14.24 -6.11
C THR A 586 -22.47 14.09 -6.07
N MET A 587 -23.11 14.48 -4.96
CA MET A 587 -24.56 14.45 -4.83
C MET A 587 -25.24 15.42 -5.80
N ARG A 588 -24.71 16.64 -5.96
CA ARG A 588 -25.25 17.63 -6.92
C ARG A 588 -25.06 17.20 -8.38
N ALA A 589 -24.00 16.45 -8.66
CA ALA A 589 -23.71 15.93 -10.01
C ALA A 589 -24.46 14.64 -10.35
N ALA A 590 -25.08 13.99 -9.36
CA ALA A 590 -25.83 12.75 -9.54
C ALA A 590 -27.11 12.97 -10.36
N ASP A 591 -27.48 11.94 -11.12
CA ASP A 591 -28.76 11.92 -11.85
C ASP A 591 -29.91 11.55 -10.90
N TYR A 592 -29.62 10.71 -9.90
CA TYR A 592 -30.59 10.23 -8.93
C TYR A 592 -29.93 10.02 -7.57
N ILE A 593 -30.62 10.39 -6.50
CA ILE A 593 -30.13 10.24 -5.12
C ILE A 593 -31.14 9.43 -4.34
N VAL A 594 -30.63 8.52 -3.50
CA VAL A 594 -31.43 7.77 -2.52
C VAL A 594 -30.88 8.08 -1.13
N ASP A 595 -31.68 8.74 -0.33
CA ASP A 595 -31.34 9.09 1.05
C ASP A 595 -31.88 8.02 2.02
N ILE A 596 -30.97 7.33 2.72
CA ILE A 596 -31.28 6.21 3.62
C ILE A 596 -31.12 6.67 5.07
N GLY A 597 -32.18 6.48 5.85
CA GLY A 597 -32.24 6.95 7.21
C GLY A 597 -33.45 6.39 7.98
N PRO A 598 -34.08 7.23 8.84
CA PRO A 598 -33.70 8.58 9.25
C PRO A 598 -32.55 8.66 10.22
N GLY A 599 -32.18 7.55 10.88
CA GLY A 599 -31.11 7.43 11.87
C GLY A 599 -30.08 6.37 11.50
N ALA A 600 -29.31 5.92 12.49
CA ALA A 600 -28.31 4.86 12.35
C ALA A 600 -28.78 3.57 13.06
N GLY A 601 -28.25 2.42 12.67
CA GLY A 601 -28.54 1.13 13.27
C GLY A 601 -30.02 0.77 13.21
N SER A 602 -30.64 0.46 14.35
CA SER A 602 -32.07 0.14 14.45
C SER A 602 -33.02 1.29 14.07
N HIS A 603 -32.53 2.54 14.15
CA HIS A 603 -33.26 3.74 13.74
C HIS A 603 -33.09 4.09 12.27
N GLY A 604 -32.23 3.36 11.56
CA GLY A 604 -32.01 3.48 10.11
C GLY A 604 -32.82 2.49 9.31
N GLY A 605 -32.36 2.23 8.10
CA GLY A 605 -32.86 1.17 7.24
C GLY A 605 -34.13 1.49 6.47
N GLU A 606 -34.50 2.77 6.32
CA GLU A 606 -35.66 3.22 5.55
C GLU A 606 -35.21 4.17 4.44
N VAL A 607 -35.92 4.19 3.31
CA VAL A 607 -35.73 5.21 2.28
C VAL A 607 -36.50 6.45 2.72
N VAL A 608 -35.77 7.51 3.10
CA VAL A 608 -36.33 8.79 3.54
C VAL A 608 -36.79 9.62 2.35
N ALA A 609 -35.97 9.63 1.29
CA ALA A 609 -36.24 10.34 0.06
C ALA A 609 -35.51 9.67 -1.10
N ALA A 610 -36.08 9.75 -2.30
CA ALA A 610 -35.44 9.30 -3.55
C ALA A 610 -35.88 10.21 -4.68
N GLY A 611 -34.94 10.60 -5.56
CA GLY A 611 -35.20 11.52 -6.66
C GLY A 611 -33.96 12.32 -7.04
N THR A 612 -34.16 13.42 -7.75
CA THR A 612 -33.11 14.37 -8.14
C THR A 612 -32.61 15.16 -6.91
N ALA A 613 -31.45 15.79 -6.99
CA ALA A 613 -30.91 16.64 -5.91
C ALA A 613 -31.93 17.72 -5.49
N GLU A 614 -32.66 18.31 -6.44
CA GLU A 614 -33.67 19.32 -6.16
C GLU A 614 -34.86 18.75 -5.39
N GLU A 615 -35.30 17.53 -5.67
CA GLU A 615 -36.38 16.84 -4.99
C GLU A 615 -35.96 16.47 -3.56
N ILE A 616 -34.73 16.04 -3.36
CA ILE A 616 -34.15 15.77 -2.04
C ILE A 616 -34.08 17.03 -1.20
N MET A 617 -33.63 18.16 -1.75
CA MET A 617 -33.56 19.45 -1.05
C MET A 617 -34.95 19.98 -0.58
N LYS A 618 -36.03 19.66 -1.31
CA LYS A 618 -37.39 20.03 -0.96
C LYS A 618 -38.02 19.14 0.10
N ASN A 619 -37.46 17.97 0.41
CA ASN A 619 -38.00 17.02 1.37
C ASN A 619 -37.64 17.42 2.82
N PRO A 620 -38.60 17.85 3.65
CA PRO A 620 -38.33 18.30 5.03
C PRO A 620 -37.86 17.18 5.96
N LYS A 621 -38.05 15.90 5.61
CA LYS A 621 -37.62 14.74 6.38
C LYS A 621 -36.16 14.37 6.10
N SER A 622 -35.65 14.76 4.95
CA SER A 622 -34.26 14.46 4.56
C SER A 622 -33.29 15.36 5.29
N LEU A 623 -32.42 14.76 6.10
CA LEU A 623 -31.31 15.47 6.74
C LEU A 623 -30.28 15.92 5.71
N THR A 624 -29.96 15.05 4.75
CA THR A 624 -29.11 15.37 3.60
C THR A 624 -29.66 16.56 2.81
N GLY A 625 -30.98 16.57 2.55
CA GLY A 625 -31.65 17.68 1.85
C GLY A 625 -31.54 19.01 2.58
N LYS A 626 -31.57 19.01 3.89
CA LYS A 626 -31.40 20.24 4.71
C LYS A 626 -29.98 20.81 4.61
N TYR A 627 -28.94 19.95 4.56
CA TYR A 627 -27.55 20.39 4.33
C TYR A 627 -27.35 20.87 2.88
N LEU A 628 -27.80 20.13 1.88
CA LEU A 628 -27.70 20.51 0.48
C LEU A 628 -28.43 21.81 0.14
N SER A 629 -29.56 22.09 0.81
CA SER A 629 -30.32 23.35 0.64
C SER A 629 -29.74 24.54 1.42
N GLY A 630 -28.75 24.30 2.31
CA GLY A 630 -28.21 25.33 3.20
C GLY A 630 -29.09 25.67 4.41
N ALA A 631 -30.23 24.96 4.61
CA ALA A 631 -31.08 25.11 5.80
C ALA A 631 -30.36 24.69 7.11
N LEU A 632 -29.47 23.72 6.99
CA LEU A 632 -28.47 23.36 8.01
C LEU A 632 -27.08 23.56 7.41
N LYS A 633 -26.18 24.16 8.18
CA LYS A 633 -24.80 24.38 7.78
C LYS A 633 -23.86 24.27 8.99
N ILE A 634 -22.64 23.86 8.76
CA ILE A 634 -21.58 23.89 9.76
C ILE A 634 -21.06 25.33 9.77
N GLU A 635 -21.17 26.01 10.91
CA GLU A 635 -20.86 27.41 11.05
C GLU A 635 -19.33 27.66 11.14
N VAL A 636 -18.86 28.73 10.51
CA VAL A 636 -17.49 29.22 10.66
C VAL A 636 -17.33 29.79 12.07
N PRO A 637 -16.30 29.46 12.83
CA PRO A 637 -16.06 30.06 14.14
C PRO A 637 -15.89 31.58 14.07
N LYS A 638 -16.54 32.31 14.97
CA LYS A 638 -16.45 33.79 15.01
C LYS A 638 -15.09 34.28 15.46
N GLU A 639 -14.41 33.52 16.30
CA GLU A 639 -13.08 33.82 16.81
C GLU A 639 -12.16 32.62 16.65
N ARG A 640 -10.91 32.87 16.26
CA ARG A 640 -9.84 31.86 16.18
C ARG A 640 -9.03 31.86 17.47
N ARG A 641 -8.68 30.68 17.95
CA ARG A 641 -7.80 30.53 19.11
C ARG A 641 -6.40 31.02 18.77
N LYS A 642 -5.75 31.67 19.76
CA LYS A 642 -4.36 32.09 19.62
C LYS A 642 -3.42 30.98 20.06
N PRO A 643 -2.30 30.77 19.36
CA PRO A 643 -1.28 29.80 19.76
C PRO A 643 -0.76 30.07 21.18
N ALA A 644 -0.67 29.00 21.99
CA ALA A 644 -0.03 29.06 23.31
C ALA A 644 1.48 28.92 23.24
N GLY A 645 2.00 28.37 22.16
CA GLY A 645 3.41 28.14 21.86
C GLY A 645 3.61 27.64 20.44
N TRP A 646 4.82 27.26 20.11
CA TRP A 646 5.18 26.78 18.78
C TRP A 646 6.07 25.55 18.85
N LEU A 647 5.83 24.63 17.96
CA LEU A 647 6.66 23.47 17.67
C LEU A 647 7.24 23.65 16.26
N THR A 648 8.55 23.63 16.12
CA THR A 648 9.22 23.84 14.82
C THR A 648 9.91 22.57 14.35
N VAL A 649 9.44 22.00 13.24
CA VAL A 649 10.09 20.87 12.55
C VAL A 649 11.11 21.46 11.59
N ARG A 650 12.39 21.04 11.71
CA ARG A 650 13.49 21.54 10.88
C ARG A 650 13.98 20.49 9.91
N GLY A 651 14.25 20.91 8.67
CA GLY A 651 14.95 20.11 7.67
C GLY A 651 14.25 18.80 7.30
N ALA A 652 12.90 18.77 7.28
CA ALA A 652 12.17 17.56 6.91
C ALA A 652 12.43 17.19 5.45
N ALA A 653 13.00 15.99 5.20
CA ALA A 653 13.51 15.55 3.89
C ALA A 653 13.16 14.11 3.56
N VAL A 654 12.07 13.57 4.10
CA VAL A 654 11.60 12.20 3.83
C VAL A 654 10.67 12.18 2.62
N ASN A 655 10.74 11.13 1.81
CA ASN A 655 9.96 10.94 0.57
C ASN A 655 10.13 12.15 -0.37
N ASN A 656 9.03 12.86 -0.67
CA ASN A 656 9.06 14.02 -1.56
C ASN A 656 9.32 15.37 -0.84
N LEU A 657 9.50 15.39 0.48
CA LEU A 657 9.77 16.61 1.23
C LEU A 657 11.13 17.23 0.86
N LYS A 658 11.15 18.53 0.61
CA LYS A 658 12.31 19.26 0.08
C LYS A 658 13.10 20.01 1.15
N HIS A 659 13.50 19.31 2.23
CA HIS A 659 14.25 19.87 3.35
C HIS A 659 13.56 21.12 3.93
N ILE A 660 12.29 20.97 4.25
CA ILE A 660 11.42 22.07 4.67
C ILE A 660 11.48 22.33 6.17
N GLU A 661 11.23 23.58 6.55
CA GLU A 661 10.96 24.00 7.91
C GLU A 661 9.48 24.34 8.06
N VAL A 662 8.83 23.82 9.10
CA VAL A 662 7.38 23.99 9.32
C VAL A 662 7.09 24.24 10.78
N ARG A 663 6.23 25.23 11.07
CA ARG A 663 5.83 25.58 12.43
C ARG A 663 4.41 25.15 12.73
N PHE A 664 4.25 24.40 13.79
CA PHE A 664 2.97 23.97 14.31
C PHE A 664 2.60 24.75 15.56
N PRO A 665 1.50 25.50 15.57
CA PRO A 665 1.05 26.23 16.75
C PRO A 665 0.48 25.24 17.80
N LEU A 666 0.79 25.48 19.06
CA LEU A 666 0.34 24.67 20.19
C LEU A 666 -0.95 25.22 20.83
N GLY A 667 -1.77 24.34 21.39
CA GLY A 667 -3.03 24.67 22.06
C GLY A 667 -4.17 25.06 21.13
N VAL A 668 -4.06 24.78 19.84
CA VAL A 668 -5.04 25.11 18.81
C VAL A 668 -5.33 23.90 17.90
N MET A 669 -6.35 24.02 17.06
CA MET A 669 -6.65 23.05 16.00
C MET A 669 -5.96 23.46 14.69
N THR A 670 -4.91 22.76 14.29
CA THR A 670 -4.19 22.94 13.04
C THR A 670 -4.66 21.95 12.00
N VAL A 671 -4.98 22.43 10.80
CA VAL A 671 -5.34 21.56 9.67
C VAL A 671 -4.22 21.56 8.65
N VAL A 672 -3.67 20.39 8.35
CA VAL A 672 -2.68 20.18 7.29
C VAL A 672 -3.41 19.74 6.03
N THR A 673 -3.39 20.57 5.01
CA THR A 673 -4.13 20.38 3.76
C THR A 673 -3.22 20.47 2.53
N GLY A 674 -3.78 20.33 1.34
CA GLY A 674 -3.08 20.36 0.06
C GLY A 674 -3.46 19.20 -0.84
N VAL A 675 -3.05 19.25 -2.10
CA VAL A 675 -3.41 18.22 -3.10
C VAL A 675 -2.95 16.82 -2.71
N SER A 676 -3.55 15.78 -3.31
CA SER A 676 -3.14 14.40 -3.06
C SER A 676 -1.67 14.18 -3.47
N GLY A 677 -0.90 13.49 -2.60
CA GLY A 677 0.53 13.26 -2.83
C GLY A 677 1.45 14.45 -2.55
N SER A 678 0.96 15.58 -2.02
CA SER A 678 1.78 16.79 -1.74
C SER A 678 2.77 16.63 -0.58
N GLY A 679 2.72 15.54 0.19
CA GLY A 679 3.65 15.26 1.28
C GLY A 679 3.08 15.44 2.69
N LYS A 680 1.76 15.65 2.86
CA LYS A 680 1.10 15.81 4.16
C LYS A 680 1.42 14.70 5.16
N SER A 681 1.15 13.45 4.78
CA SER A 681 1.42 12.29 5.65
C SER A 681 2.90 12.06 5.88
N SER A 682 3.77 12.43 4.90
CA SER A 682 5.23 12.41 5.09
C SER A 682 5.67 13.40 6.17
N LEU A 683 5.12 14.62 6.18
CA LEU A 683 5.42 15.62 7.20
C LEU A 683 4.86 15.23 8.57
N VAL A 684 3.58 14.87 8.62
CA VAL A 684 2.87 14.69 9.90
C VAL A 684 3.16 13.31 10.49
N ASN A 685 3.00 12.21 9.71
CA ASN A 685 3.11 10.85 10.25
C ASN A 685 4.57 10.39 10.30
N GLU A 686 5.36 10.60 9.23
CA GLU A 686 6.73 10.09 9.17
C GLU A 686 7.74 10.95 9.94
N VAL A 687 7.58 12.28 9.94
CA VAL A 687 8.50 13.18 10.64
C VAL A 687 7.96 13.59 11.99
N LEU A 688 6.84 14.33 12.03
CA LEU A 688 6.33 14.91 13.30
C LEU A 688 5.97 13.82 14.30
N TYR A 689 5.05 12.92 13.95
CA TYR A 689 4.57 11.88 14.85
C TYR A 689 5.70 10.94 15.32
N LYS A 690 6.46 10.37 14.39
CA LYS A 690 7.51 9.39 14.76
C LYS A 690 8.61 10.01 15.60
N THR A 691 8.99 11.27 15.36
CA THR A 691 9.98 11.98 16.19
C THR A 691 9.43 12.21 17.59
N LEU A 692 8.22 12.75 17.71
CA LEU A 692 7.58 12.98 19.01
C LEU A 692 7.31 11.68 19.77
N ALA A 693 6.87 10.62 19.07
CA ALA A 693 6.62 9.33 19.69
C ALA A 693 7.90 8.71 20.27
N ARG A 694 9.03 8.86 19.57
CA ARG A 694 10.33 8.40 20.07
C ARG A 694 10.78 9.18 21.30
N GLU A 695 10.70 10.51 21.27
CA GLU A 695 11.22 11.35 22.33
C GLU A 695 10.30 11.44 23.56
N LEU A 696 8.97 11.57 23.34
CA LEU A 696 8.00 11.76 24.44
C LEU A 696 7.42 10.44 24.95
N ASN A 697 7.11 9.49 24.05
CA ASN A 697 6.46 8.24 24.41
C ASN A 697 7.45 7.07 24.50
N HIS A 698 8.75 7.29 24.24
CA HIS A 698 9.80 6.25 24.17
C HIS A 698 9.43 5.10 23.22
N ALA A 699 8.72 5.43 22.12
CA ALA A 699 8.27 4.46 21.14
C ALA A 699 9.44 4.01 20.25
N ARG A 700 9.40 2.74 19.86
CA ARG A 700 10.39 2.11 18.99
C ARG A 700 10.12 2.43 17.52
N THR A 701 10.23 3.70 17.16
CA THR A 701 9.99 4.17 15.79
C THR A 701 11.25 4.82 15.23
N ILE A 702 11.43 4.68 13.91
CA ILE A 702 12.49 5.37 13.19
C ILE A 702 11.86 6.57 12.49
N PRO A 703 12.14 7.80 12.93
CA PRO A 703 11.65 9.01 12.28
C PRO A 703 12.21 9.14 10.86
N GLY A 704 11.42 9.77 9.98
CA GLY A 704 11.91 10.22 8.69
C GLY A 704 13.03 11.25 8.82
N ALA A 705 13.84 11.40 7.77
CA ALA A 705 14.97 12.31 7.77
C ALA A 705 14.55 13.75 8.11
N ASN A 706 15.13 14.31 9.16
CA ASN A 706 14.92 15.68 9.65
C ASN A 706 16.09 16.13 10.51
N ASP A 707 16.25 17.45 10.72
CA ASP A 707 17.31 18.05 11.54
C ASP A 707 16.91 18.22 13.01
N GLY A 708 15.68 17.85 13.38
CA GLY A 708 15.15 17.93 14.73
C GLY A 708 13.84 18.71 14.83
N ILE A 709 13.27 18.68 16.03
CA ILE A 709 12.05 19.43 16.37
C ILE A 709 12.32 20.28 17.60
N ASP A 710 12.10 21.59 17.49
CA ASP A 710 12.22 22.51 18.63
C ASP A 710 10.88 22.68 19.34
N GLY A 711 10.89 22.93 20.65
CA GLY A 711 9.70 23.19 21.47
C GLY A 711 9.01 21.95 22.01
N MET A 712 9.62 20.76 21.93
CA MET A 712 9.06 19.51 22.42
C MET A 712 8.83 19.48 23.95
N ASP A 713 9.59 20.28 24.70
CA ASP A 713 9.47 20.45 26.15
C ASP A 713 8.11 21.00 26.61
N GLN A 714 7.38 21.64 25.69
CA GLN A 714 6.03 22.13 25.93
C GLN A 714 4.96 21.02 25.90
N LEU A 715 5.30 19.82 25.46
CA LEU A 715 4.42 18.67 25.31
C LEU A 715 4.79 17.57 26.30
N ASP A 716 3.81 16.76 26.70
CA ASP A 716 4.01 15.59 27.56
C ASP A 716 3.87 14.27 26.82
N LYS A 717 3.07 14.21 25.78
CA LYS A 717 2.92 13.03 24.93
C LYS A 717 2.31 13.34 23.56
N VAL A 718 2.46 12.40 22.63
CA VAL A 718 1.79 12.42 21.34
C VAL A 718 0.85 11.21 21.22
N ILE A 719 -0.31 11.42 20.60
CA ILE A 719 -1.32 10.38 20.33
C ILE A 719 -1.68 10.44 18.86
N ASP A 720 -1.50 9.31 18.19
CA ASP A 720 -1.90 9.11 16.81
C ASP A 720 -3.26 8.40 16.74
N ILE A 721 -4.17 8.96 15.97
CA ILE A 721 -5.53 8.46 15.75
C ILE A 721 -5.70 8.23 14.25
N ASP A 722 -5.17 7.12 13.76
CA ASP A 722 -5.22 6.68 12.38
C ASP A 722 -6.41 5.74 12.10
N GLN A 723 -6.63 5.41 10.83
CA GLN A 723 -7.69 4.51 10.38
C GLN A 723 -7.34 3.01 10.53
N SER A 724 -6.19 2.66 11.12
CA SER A 724 -5.80 1.27 11.33
C SER A 724 -6.77 0.56 12.29
N PRO A 725 -7.03 -0.75 12.09
CA PRO A 725 -7.92 -1.50 12.97
C PRO A 725 -7.50 -1.43 14.44
N ILE A 726 -8.45 -1.41 15.36
CA ILE A 726 -8.22 -1.42 16.81
C ILE A 726 -7.59 -2.72 17.32
N GLY A 727 -7.37 -3.69 16.44
CA GLY A 727 -6.68 -4.94 16.71
C GLY A 727 -6.75 -5.87 15.51
N ARG A 728 -5.81 -6.83 15.45
CA ARG A 728 -5.64 -7.74 14.32
C ARG A 728 -6.47 -9.03 14.41
N THR A 729 -7.17 -9.25 15.51
CA THR A 729 -7.90 -10.50 15.78
C THR A 729 -9.37 -10.22 16.07
N PRO A 730 -10.29 -11.18 15.83
CA PRO A 730 -11.70 -11.05 16.17
C PRO A 730 -11.99 -10.83 17.66
N ARG A 731 -10.99 -11.00 18.53
CA ARG A 731 -11.09 -10.75 19.98
C ARG A 731 -11.05 -9.29 20.34
N SER A 732 -10.44 -8.47 19.49
CA SER A 732 -10.42 -7.01 19.67
C SER A 732 -11.79 -6.46 19.29
N ASN A 733 -12.37 -5.63 20.17
CA ASN A 733 -13.67 -5.01 19.99
C ASN A 733 -13.74 -3.67 20.72
N PRO A 734 -14.77 -2.83 20.51
CA PRO A 734 -14.91 -1.53 21.14
C PRO A 734 -14.82 -1.58 22.68
N ALA A 735 -15.45 -2.59 23.29
CA ALA A 735 -15.44 -2.72 24.75
C ALA A 735 -14.05 -3.04 25.32
N THR A 736 -13.27 -3.88 24.64
CA THR A 736 -11.90 -4.20 25.08
C THR A 736 -10.94 -3.04 24.88
N TYR A 737 -11.05 -2.35 23.74
CA TYR A 737 -10.16 -1.25 23.40
C TYR A 737 -10.32 -0.04 24.32
N THR A 738 -11.57 0.35 24.63
CA THR A 738 -11.86 1.45 25.57
C THR A 738 -11.63 1.06 27.04
N GLY A 739 -11.38 -0.22 27.30
CA GLY A 739 -11.22 -0.74 28.66
C GLY A 739 -12.51 -0.82 29.46
N VAL A 740 -13.68 -0.60 28.87
CA VAL A 740 -14.97 -0.75 29.54
C VAL A 740 -15.28 -2.21 29.85
N PHE A 741 -14.78 -3.14 29.05
CA PHE A 741 -14.97 -4.56 29.26
C PHE A 741 -14.38 -5.06 30.59
N ASP A 742 -13.27 -4.48 31.04
CA ASP A 742 -12.68 -4.82 32.34
C ASP A 742 -13.59 -4.49 33.49
N MET A 743 -14.28 -3.36 33.43
CA MET A 743 -15.27 -2.94 34.44
C MET A 743 -16.53 -3.79 34.37
N ILE A 744 -16.97 -4.18 33.17
CA ILE A 744 -18.09 -5.11 32.97
C ILE A 744 -17.78 -6.47 33.59
N ARG A 745 -16.58 -7.00 33.40
CA ARG A 745 -16.16 -8.28 34.00
C ARG A 745 -16.10 -8.22 35.52
N ASP A 746 -15.66 -7.12 36.10
CA ASP A 746 -15.68 -6.88 37.55
C ASP A 746 -17.11 -6.84 38.09
N LEU A 747 -18.03 -6.20 37.36
CA LEU A 747 -19.44 -6.16 37.72
C LEU A 747 -20.06 -7.56 37.73
N PHE A 748 -19.82 -8.38 36.70
CA PHE A 748 -20.31 -9.75 36.64
C PHE A 748 -19.70 -10.64 37.71
N ALA A 749 -18.43 -10.50 38.04
CA ALA A 749 -17.78 -11.23 39.15
C ALA A 749 -18.38 -10.83 40.51
N GLY A 750 -18.93 -9.62 40.62
CA GLY A 750 -19.60 -9.10 41.82
C GLY A 750 -21.01 -9.62 42.01
N THR A 751 -21.63 -10.29 41.01
CA THR A 751 -23.00 -10.79 41.11
C THR A 751 -23.14 -11.92 42.17
N PRO A 752 -24.31 -12.09 42.80
CA PRO A 752 -24.53 -13.16 43.77
C PRO A 752 -24.24 -14.56 43.18
N ASP A 753 -24.69 -14.85 41.95
CA ASP A 753 -24.48 -16.12 41.28
C ASP A 753 -23.01 -16.41 41.01
N ALA A 754 -22.22 -15.41 40.58
CA ALA A 754 -20.79 -15.55 40.37
C ALA A 754 -20.05 -15.81 41.69
N LYS A 755 -20.41 -15.12 42.75
CA LYS A 755 -19.84 -15.31 44.10
C LYS A 755 -20.16 -16.69 44.65
N ALA A 756 -21.42 -17.15 44.52
CA ALA A 756 -21.84 -18.47 44.96
C ALA A 756 -21.07 -19.61 44.27
N ARG A 757 -20.69 -19.40 43.00
CA ARG A 757 -19.92 -20.36 42.20
C ARG A 757 -18.40 -20.16 42.30
N GLY A 758 -17.93 -19.16 43.07
CA GLY A 758 -16.49 -18.84 43.20
C GLY A 758 -15.86 -18.28 41.93
N TYR A 759 -16.66 -17.71 41.04
CA TYR A 759 -16.19 -17.16 39.77
C TYR A 759 -15.51 -15.81 39.96
N LYS A 760 -14.25 -15.70 39.52
CA LYS A 760 -13.45 -14.47 39.55
C LYS A 760 -13.55 -13.76 38.19
N LYS A 761 -13.07 -12.52 38.09
CA LYS A 761 -12.99 -11.69 36.88
C LYS A 761 -12.47 -12.44 35.64
N GLY A 762 -11.48 -13.34 35.80
CA GLY A 762 -10.92 -14.15 34.72
C GLY A 762 -11.94 -15.10 34.05
N ARG A 763 -12.96 -15.55 34.77
CA ARG A 763 -14.03 -16.40 34.25
C ARG A 763 -14.83 -15.75 33.13
N PHE A 764 -15.00 -14.45 33.20
CA PHE A 764 -15.75 -13.63 32.26
C PHE A 764 -14.89 -13.07 31.12
N SER A 765 -13.65 -13.59 30.97
CA SER A 765 -12.76 -13.24 29.86
C SER A 765 -12.80 -14.31 28.79
N PHE A 766 -13.04 -13.91 27.53
CA PHE A 766 -12.95 -14.83 26.39
C PHE A 766 -11.49 -15.09 25.97
N ASN A 767 -10.50 -14.40 26.55
CA ASN A 767 -9.06 -14.62 26.30
C ASN A 767 -8.44 -15.67 27.24
N VAL A 768 -9.06 -15.93 28.40
CA VAL A 768 -8.51 -16.79 29.45
C VAL A 768 -9.25 -18.13 29.50
N LYS A 769 -8.51 -19.22 29.67
CA LYS A 769 -9.08 -20.55 29.87
C LYS A 769 -10.01 -20.60 31.08
N GLY A 770 -11.05 -21.43 31.02
CA GLY A 770 -11.99 -21.68 32.10
C GLY A 770 -13.38 -21.12 31.88
N GLY A 771 -13.52 -19.91 31.26
CA GLY A 771 -14.81 -19.31 30.97
C GLY A 771 -15.16 -19.24 29.50
N ARG A 772 -14.18 -19.32 28.64
CA ARG A 772 -14.34 -19.23 27.18
C ARG A 772 -14.73 -20.58 26.57
N CYS A 773 -15.29 -20.55 25.39
CA CYS A 773 -15.45 -21.73 24.56
C CYS A 773 -14.07 -22.24 24.14
N GLU A 774 -13.71 -23.47 24.48
CA GLU A 774 -12.39 -24.04 24.16
C GLU A 774 -12.30 -24.49 22.69
N ALA A 775 -13.43 -24.79 22.02
CA ALA A 775 -13.44 -25.18 20.62
C ALA A 775 -12.94 -24.04 19.68
N CYS A 776 -13.42 -22.81 19.91
CA CYS A 776 -12.97 -21.63 19.14
C CYS A 776 -11.92 -20.78 19.90
N GLY A 777 -11.50 -21.22 21.10
CA GLY A 777 -10.56 -20.47 21.92
C GLY A 777 -11.07 -19.10 22.39
N GLY A 778 -12.40 -18.83 22.30
CA GLY A 778 -13.03 -17.56 22.61
C GLY A 778 -13.23 -16.59 21.44
N ASP A 779 -12.88 -16.99 20.21
CA ASP A 779 -13.08 -16.15 19.03
C ASP A 779 -14.56 -16.05 18.60
N GLY A 780 -15.36 -17.07 18.91
CA GLY A 780 -16.75 -17.17 18.48
C GLY A 780 -16.89 -17.69 17.05
N ILE A 781 -15.84 -17.62 16.26
CA ILE A 781 -15.74 -18.02 14.87
C ILE A 781 -14.56 -18.97 14.69
N ILE A 782 -14.60 -19.79 13.64
CA ILE A 782 -13.51 -20.66 13.22
C ILE A 782 -13.04 -20.17 11.87
N LYS A 783 -11.75 -19.89 11.76
CA LYS A 783 -11.09 -19.53 10.50
C LYS A 783 -10.78 -20.81 9.72
N ILE A 784 -11.28 -20.91 8.52
CA ILE A 784 -10.95 -21.98 7.57
C ILE A 784 -10.00 -21.40 6.53
N GLU A 785 -8.74 -21.82 6.58
CA GLU A 785 -7.72 -21.35 5.63
C GLU A 785 -7.92 -22.02 4.28
N MET A 786 -8.12 -21.22 3.26
CA MET A 786 -8.31 -21.64 1.87
C MET A 786 -7.07 -21.26 1.07
N HIS A 787 -6.16 -22.21 0.84
CA HIS A 787 -4.82 -21.95 0.24
C HIS A 787 -4.81 -21.13 -1.06
N PHE A 788 -5.88 -21.11 -1.84
CA PHE A 788 -6.00 -20.39 -3.12
C PHE A 788 -7.12 -19.35 -3.15
N LEU A 789 -7.93 -19.28 -2.09
CA LEU A 789 -9.08 -18.38 -1.95
C LEU A 789 -8.94 -17.56 -0.67
N SER A 790 -9.78 -16.56 -0.52
CA SER A 790 -9.87 -15.82 0.75
C SER A 790 -10.31 -16.74 1.88
N ASP A 791 -9.74 -16.57 3.07
CA ASP A 791 -10.09 -17.33 4.26
C ASP A 791 -11.59 -17.16 4.58
N VAL A 792 -12.24 -18.26 4.94
CA VAL A 792 -13.66 -18.26 5.33
C VAL A 792 -13.79 -18.31 6.83
N TYR A 793 -14.63 -17.45 7.37
CA TYR A 793 -14.94 -17.39 8.80
C TYR A 793 -16.35 -17.91 9.03
N VAL A 794 -16.46 -19.00 9.80
CA VAL A 794 -17.76 -19.62 10.13
C VAL A 794 -18.03 -19.51 11.62
N PRO A 795 -19.29 -19.33 12.07
CA PRO A 795 -19.63 -19.37 13.48
C PRO A 795 -19.22 -20.71 14.11
N CYS A 796 -18.69 -20.67 15.32
CA CYS A 796 -18.31 -21.89 16.05
C CYS A 796 -19.56 -22.75 16.36
N GLU A 797 -19.57 -23.99 15.93
CA GLU A 797 -20.68 -24.94 16.12
C GLU A 797 -20.98 -25.25 17.60
N VAL A 798 -19.98 -25.14 18.48
CA VAL A 798 -20.12 -25.44 19.92
C VAL A 798 -20.77 -24.29 20.69
N CYS A 799 -20.32 -23.05 20.46
CA CYS A 799 -20.81 -21.88 21.16
C CYS A 799 -21.78 -21.03 20.34
N HIS A 800 -22.00 -21.36 19.06
CA HIS A 800 -22.87 -20.60 18.14
C HIS A 800 -22.57 -19.10 18.15
N GLY A 801 -21.31 -18.73 18.07
CA GLY A 801 -20.83 -17.33 18.09
C GLY A 801 -20.74 -16.69 19.49
N LYS A 802 -21.18 -17.36 20.55
CA LYS A 802 -21.29 -16.74 21.90
C LYS A 802 -19.97 -16.59 22.66
N ARG A 803 -18.85 -17.14 22.17
CA ARG A 803 -17.48 -16.99 22.73
C ARG A 803 -17.23 -17.65 24.07
N TYR A 804 -18.26 -17.94 24.88
CA TYR A 804 -18.19 -18.49 26.23
C TYR A 804 -18.75 -19.91 26.33
N ASN A 805 -18.38 -20.60 27.39
CA ASN A 805 -19.00 -21.86 27.74
C ASN A 805 -20.37 -21.62 28.42
N ARG A 806 -21.18 -22.68 28.50
CA ARG A 806 -22.56 -22.63 28.97
C ARG A 806 -22.67 -22.11 30.41
N GLU A 807 -21.78 -22.57 31.29
CA GLU A 807 -21.83 -22.22 32.74
C GLU A 807 -21.52 -20.73 32.96
N THR A 808 -20.67 -20.12 32.18
CA THR A 808 -20.38 -18.68 32.24
C THR A 808 -21.58 -17.85 31.79
N LEU A 809 -22.31 -18.35 30.76
CA LEU A 809 -23.51 -17.65 30.23
C LEU A 809 -24.74 -17.77 31.16
N GLU A 810 -24.72 -18.69 32.11
CA GLU A 810 -25.80 -18.79 33.14
C GLU A 810 -25.75 -17.64 34.12
N VAL A 811 -24.59 -17.02 34.37
CA VAL A 811 -24.47 -15.84 35.24
C VAL A 811 -25.08 -14.62 34.56
N LYS A 812 -26.03 -13.99 35.22
CA LYS A 812 -26.79 -12.86 34.67
C LYS A 812 -26.69 -11.62 35.57
N TYR A 813 -26.62 -10.45 34.91
CA TYR A 813 -26.81 -9.15 35.55
C TYR A 813 -28.00 -8.46 34.90
N LYS A 814 -28.98 -8.04 35.69
CA LYS A 814 -30.31 -7.53 35.22
C LYS A 814 -30.92 -8.42 34.10
N GLY A 815 -30.82 -9.75 34.26
CA GLY A 815 -31.39 -10.74 33.33
C GLY A 815 -30.58 -10.97 32.05
N LYS A 816 -29.45 -10.30 31.85
CA LYS A 816 -28.59 -10.43 30.66
C LYS A 816 -27.27 -11.13 31.00
N SER A 817 -26.84 -12.06 30.15
CA SER A 817 -25.52 -12.71 30.23
C SER A 817 -24.43 -11.76 29.74
N ILE A 818 -23.16 -12.10 29.99
CA ILE A 818 -22.04 -11.30 29.47
C ILE A 818 -21.99 -11.23 27.92
N TYR A 819 -22.45 -12.29 27.25
CA TYR A 819 -22.60 -12.28 25.80
C TYR A 819 -23.68 -11.32 25.34
N ASP A 820 -24.86 -11.30 26.02
CA ASP A 820 -25.95 -10.39 25.68
C ASP A 820 -25.48 -8.94 25.79
N VAL A 821 -24.68 -8.64 26.83
CA VAL A 821 -24.11 -7.30 27.03
C VAL A 821 -23.12 -6.93 25.92
N LEU A 822 -22.27 -7.86 25.48
CA LEU A 822 -21.35 -7.61 24.34
C LEU A 822 -22.11 -7.41 23.03
N ASN A 823 -23.29 -8.02 22.89
CA ASN A 823 -24.12 -7.89 21.70
C ASN A 823 -25.05 -6.65 21.72
N MET A 824 -25.10 -5.93 22.84
CA MET A 824 -25.81 -4.64 22.92
C MET A 824 -25.11 -3.59 22.07
N THR A 825 -25.89 -2.73 21.42
CA THR A 825 -25.38 -1.49 20.86
C THR A 825 -24.89 -0.55 21.97
N VAL A 826 -24.04 0.42 21.62
CA VAL A 826 -23.57 1.45 22.57
C VAL A 826 -24.76 2.20 23.17
N GLU A 827 -25.80 2.50 22.39
CA GLU A 827 -27.02 3.17 22.84
C GLU A 827 -27.81 2.33 23.87
N GLU A 828 -28.06 1.04 23.58
CA GLU A 828 -28.71 0.11 24.49
C GLU A 828 -27.90 -0.07 25.77
N ALA A 829 -26.59 -0.20 25.67
CA ALA A 829 -25.69 -0.35 26.78
C ALA A 829 -25.67 0.90 27.69
N LEU A 830 -25.78 2.10 27.09
CA LEU A 830 -25.86 3.35 27.85
C LEU A 830 -27.07 3.37 28.78
N THR A 831 -28.24 2.92 28.28
CA THR A 831 -29.47 2.78 29.06
C THR A 831 -29.33 1.64 30.08
N PHE A 832 -28.77 0.50 29.71
CA PHE A 832 -28.61 -0.67 30.57
C PHE A 832 -27.72 -0.38 31.80
N PHE A 833 -26.63 0.38 31.60
CA PHE A 833 -25.68 0.76 32.67
C PHE A 833 -25.92 2.15 33.25
N GLU A 834 -27.12 2.72 33.13
CA GLU A 834 -27.46 4.04 33.62
C GLU A 834 -27.05 4.26 35.10
N ASN A 835 -27.23 3.25 35.96
CA ASN A 835 -26.95 3.28 37.39
C ASN A 835 -25.49 2.84 37.73
N VAL A 836 -24.60 2.68 36.78
CA VAL A 836 -23.18 2.32 36.97
C VAL A 836 -22.28 3.40 36.38
N PRO A 837 -22.01 4.51 37.13
CA PRO A 837 -21.39 5.72 36.59
C PRO A 837 -20.05 5.46 35.87
N SER A 838 -19.21 4.59 36.42
CA SER A 838 -17.89 4.26 35.86
C SER A 838 -17.96 3.63 34.45
N ILE A 839 -18.94 2.73 34.24
CA ILE A 839 -19.19 2.10 32.94
C ILE A 839 -19.87 3.09 31.99
N ARG A 840 -20.89 3.78 32.50
CA ARG A 840 -21.68 4.78 31.74
C ARG A 840 -20.79 5.86 31.13
N THR A 841 -19.86 6.43 31.88
CA THR A 841 -18.97 7.49 31.37
C THR A 841 -18.17 7.03 30.17
N LYS A 842 -17.62 5.81 30.19
CA LYS A 842 -16.87 5.28 29.04
C LYS A 842 -17.75 4.95 27.83
N ILE A 843 -18.97 4.46 28.07
CA ILE A 843 -19.93 4.19 26.98
C ILE A 843 -20.44 5.52 26.39
N GLN A 844 -20.59 6.56 27.22
CA GLN A 844 -21.01 7.88 26.77
C GLN A 844 -20.02 8.47 25.78
N THR A 845 -18.70 8.31 25.97
CA THR A 845 -17.71 8.80 24.99
C THR A 845 -17.84 8.10 23.63
N LEU A 846 -18.19 6.80 23.61
CA LEU A 846 -18.48 6.09 22.35
C LEU A 846 -19.75 6.62 21.67
N TYR A 847 -20.77 6.96 22.45
CA TYR A 847 -22.00 7.56 21.93
C TYR A 847 -21.77 8.98 21.39
N ASP A 848 -20.99 9.79 22.10
CA ASP A 848 -20.68 11.17 21.74
C ASP A 848 -19.94 11.27 20.38
N VAL A 849 -19.06 10.30 20.07
CA VAL A 849 -18.38 10.24 18.77
C VAL A 849 -19.25 9.66 17.63
N GLY A 850 -20.56 9.46 17.88
CA GLY A 850 -21.51 9.00 16.86
C GLY A 850 -21.51 7.50 16.61
N LEU A 851 -21.04 6.67 17.56
CA LEU A 851 -21.00 5.20 17.47
C LEU A 851 -22.14 4.52 18.22
N GLY A 852 -23.28 5.19 18.42
CA GLY A 852 -24.44 4.65 19.16
C GLY A 852 -24.95 3.31 18.61
N TYR A 853 -24.84 3.10 17.31
CA TYR A 853 -25.29 1.90 16.59
C TYR A 853 -24.33 0.71 16.66
N VAL A 854 -23.05 0.93 17.00
CA VAL A 854 -22.03 -0.12 17.03
C VAL A 854 -22.23 -1.02 18.26
N LYS A 855 -22.07 -2.34 18.11
CA LYS A 855 -22.14 -3.28 19.23
C LYS A 855 -20.85 -3.24 20.06
N LEU A 856 -20.97 -3.32 21.39
CA LEU A 856 -19.80 -3.34 22.30
C LEU A 856 -18.79 -4.44 21.97
N GLY A 857 -19.28 -5.63 21.57
CA GLY A 857 -18.47 -6.80 21.24
C GLY A 857 -18.21 -7.00 19.75
N GLN A 858 -18.51 -6.01 18.89
CA GLN A 858 -18.29 -6.11 17.44
C GLN A 858 -16.81 -6.35 17.12
N PRO A 859 -16.46 -7.41 16.37
CA PRO A 859 -15.08 -7.69 16.02
C PRO A 859 -14.41 -6.54 15.27
N SER A 860 -13.15 -6.28 15.57
CA SER A 860 -12.36 -5.23 14.87
C SER A 860 -12.25 -5.43 13.36
N THR A 861 -12.39 -6.67 12.89
CA THR A 861 -12.34 -7.04 11.47
C THR A 861 -13.61 -6.62 10.70
N GLU A 862 -14.72 -6.36 11.39
CA GLU A 862 -15.99 -5.93 10.81
C GLU A 862 -16.16 -4.40 10.83
N LEU A 863 -15.32 -3.70 11.59
CA LEU A 863 -15.36 -2.24 11.68
C LEU A 863 -14.79 -1.58 10.43
N SER A 864 -15.37 -0.48 10.01
CA SER A 864 -14.78 0.41 9.00
C SER A 864 -13.57 1.17 9.58
N GLY A 865 -12.70 1.71 8.72
CA GLY A 865 -11.56 2.53 9.14
C GLY A 865 -11.98 3.74 9.98
N GLY A 866 -13.04 4.44 9.56
CA GLY A 866 -13.58 5.58 10.29
C GLY A 866 -14.21 5.20 11.65
N GLU A 867 -14.88 4.04 11.77
CA GLU A 867 -15.36 3.52 13.04
C GLU A 867 -14.21 3.19 13.99
N ALA A 868 -13.17 2.51 13.50
CA ALA A 868 -11.97 2.20 14.28
C ALA A 868 -11.30 3.48 14.81
N GLN A 869 -11.18 4.50 13.98
CA GLN A 869 -10.61 5.80 14.33
C GLN A 869 -11.45 6.50 15.42
N ARG A 870 -12.78 6.52 15.28
CA ARG A 870 -13.69 7.09 16.30
C ARG A 870 -13.65 6.33 17.62
N ILE A 871 -13.45 5.00 17.62
CA ILE A 871 -13.25 4.22 18.83
C ILE A 871 -11.95 4.63 19.52
N LYS A 872 -10.86 4.84 18.77
CA LYS A 872 -9.59 5.35 19.32
C LYS A 872 -9.79 6.73 19.94
N LEU A 873 -10.47 7.62 19.25
CA LEU A 873 -10.81 8.96 19.76
C LEU A 873 -11.64 8.88 21.04
N ALA A 874 -12.67 8.04 21.09
CA ALA A 874 -13.50 7.83 22.28
C ALA A 874 -12.69 7.31 23.47
N ALA A 875 -11.74 6.40 23.24
CA ALA A 875 -10.87 5.88 24.28
C ALA A 875 -10.00 6.98 24.90
N GLU A 876 -9.46 7.89 24.08
CA GLU A 876 -8.65 9.00 24.56
C GLU A 876 -9.50 10.08 25.28
N LEU A 877 -10.68 10.40 24.76
CA LEU A 877 -11.65 11.29 25.42
C LEU A 877 -12.08 10.80 26.80
N SER A 878 -12.06 9.48 27.04
CA SER A 878 -12.39 8.89 28.32
C SER A 878 -11.29 9.03 29.39
N ARG A 879 -10.09 9.49 28.99
CA ARG A 879 -8.95 9.69 29.87
C ARG A 879 -8.88 11.14 30.35
N ARG A 880 -8.24 11.35 31.51
CA ARG A 880 -8.00 12.69 32.02
C ARG A 880 -6.95 13.40 31.16
N SER A 881 -7.30 14.54 30.60
CA SER A 881 -6.39 15.37 29.82
C SER A 881 -5.41 16.12 30.73
N THR A 882 -4.18 16.27 30.29
CA THR A 882 -3.14 17.10 30.94
C THR A 882 -3.10 18.53 30.40
N GLY A 883 -3.74 18.78 29.23
CA GLY A 883 -3.69 20.06 28.53
C GLY A 883 -2.39 20.30 27.75
N ARG A 884 -1.48 19.30 27.70
CA ARG A 884 -0.18 19.37 27.01
C ARG A 884 0.05 18.20 26.05
N THR A 885 -1.06 17.58 25.60
CA THR A 885 -1.02 16.45 24.67
C THR A 885 -1.21 16.94 23.24
N ILE A 886 -0.42 16.42 22.31
CA ILE A 886 -0.66 16.62 20.88
C ILE A 886 -1.39 15.40 20.31
N TYR A 887 -2.56 15.64 19.69
CA TYR A 887 -3.36 14.65 18.98
C TYR A 887 -3.15 14.81 17.48
N ILE A 888 -2.80 13.73 16.79
CA ILE A 888 -2.64 13.69 15.35
C ILE A 888 -3.74 12.82 14.77
N LEU A 889 -4.51 13.34 13.82
CA LEU A 889 -5.60 12.64 13.15
C LEU A 889 -5.39 12.67 11.63
N ASP A 890 -5.54 11.50 11.00
CA ASP A 890 -5.40 11.36 9.55
C ASP A 890 -6.77 11.10 8.92
N GLU A 891 -7.27 12.07 8.13
CA GLU A 891 -8.55 12.07 7.41
C GLU A 891 -9.75 11.59 8.26
N PRO A 892 -10.03 12.21 9.42
CA PRO A 892 -11.05 11.71 10.35
C PRO A 892 -12.50 11.85 9.87
N THR A 893 -12.74 12.57 8.76
CA THR A 893 -14.10 12.70 8.16
C THR A 893 -14.47 11.60 7.20
N THR A 894 -13.55 10.65 6.95
CA THR A 894 -13.79 9.51 6.06
C THR A 894 -15.08 8.76 6.44
N GLY A 895 -15.99 8.59 5.48
CA GLY A 895 -17.26 7.88 5.65
C GLY A 895 -18.29 8.60 6.52
N LEU A 896 -18.13 9.88 6.77
CA LEU A 896 -19.04 10.66 7.61
C LEU A 896 -20.01 11.52 6.79
N HIS A 897 -21.28 11.44 7.15
CA HIS A 897 -22.28 12.38 6.72
C HIS A 897 -22.05 13.77 7.36
N PHE A 898 -22.50 14.86 6.75
CA PHE A 898 -22.35 16.24 7.26
C PHE A 898 -22.69 16.40 8.74
N ALA A 899 -23.79 15.79 9.21
CA ALA A 899 -24.19 15.84 10.61
C ALA A 899 -23.19 15.13 11.56
N ASP A 900 -22.50 14.10 11.09
CA ASP A 900 -21.48 13.42 11.88
C ASP A 900 -20.15 14.20 11.84
N VAL A 901 -19.86 14.90 10.73
CA VAL A 901 -18.73 15.83 10.60
C VAL A 901 -18.88 16.98 11.60
N ASP A 902 -20.08 17.56 11.72
CA ASP A 902 -20.37 18.64 12.70
C ASP A 902 -20.09 18.19 14.14
N LYS A 903 -20.54 16.98 14.52
CA LYS A 903 -20.23 16.40 15.83
C LYS A 903 -18.73 16.21 16.04
N LEU A 904 -18.03 15.70 15.01
CA LEU A 904 -16.58 15.50 15.06
C LEU A 904 -15.84 16.82 15.28
N ILE A 905 -16.18 17.86 14.52
CA ILE A 905 -15.59 19.21 14.67
C ILE A 905 -15.80 19.71 16.11
N SER A 906 -17.01 19.56 16.66
CA SER A 906 -17.29 19.95 18.04
C SER A 906 -16.40 19.23 19.06
N ILE A 907 -16.09 17.95 18.83
CA ILE A 907 -15.21 17.15 19.68
C ILE A 907 -13.76 17.63 19.55
N LEU A 908 -13.26 17.84 18.34
CA LEU A 908 -11.89 18.32 18.10
C LEU A 908 -11.65 19.68 18.72
N ARG A 909 -12.63 20.58 18.60
CA ARG A 909 -12.60 21.89 19.25
C ARG A 909 -12.57 21.79 20.78
N ARG A 910 -13.38 20.89 21.37
CA ARG A 910 -13.38 20.64 22.82
C ARG A 910 -12.03 20.12 23.31
N LEU A 911 -11.32 19.28 22.51
CA LEU A 911 -9.96 18.85 22.84
C LEU A 911 -8.98 20.04 22.87
N ALA A 912 -9.05 20.91 21.88
CA ALA A 912 -8.22 22.11 21.83
C ALA A 912 -8.56 23.12 22.96
N GLU A 913 -9.84 23.26 23.34
CA GLU A 913 -10.31 24.05 24.49
C GLU A 913 -9.74 23.55 25.82
N GLY A 914 -9.46 22.23 25.90
CA GLY A 914 -8.74 21.65 27.03
C GLY A 914 -7.24 21.95 27.09
N GLY A 915 -6.71 22.86 26.25
CA GLY A 915 -5.30 23.24 26.17
C GLY A 915 -4.44 22.33 25.29
N ASN A 916 -5.02 21.24 24.72
CA ASN A 916 -4.27 20.31 23.88
C ASN A 916 -4.06 20.86 22.48
N THR A 917 -3.05 20.36 21.81
CA THR A 917 -2.80 20.62 20.39
C THR A 917 -3.48 19.55 19.54
N VAL A 918 -4.21 19.96 18.52
CA VAL A 918 -4.89 19.04 17.59
C VAL A 918 -4.37 19.29 16.19
N VAL A 919 -3.72 18.30 15.58
CA VAL A 919 -3.23 18.35 14.19
C VAL A 919 -4.06 17.39 13.37
N VAL A 920 -4.71 17.87 12.32
CA VAL A 920 -5.60 17.10 11.47
C VAL A 920 -5.12 17.18 10.03
N ILE A 921 -4.87 16.04 9.40
CA ILE A 921 -4.70 15.99 7.94
C ILE A 921 -6.09 15.88 7.35
N GLU A 922 -6.49 16.84 6.50
CA GLU A 922 -7.85 16.86 5.95
C GLU A 922 -7.97 17.52 4.58
N HIS A 923 -9.01 17.05 3.86
CA HIS A 923 -9.46 17.59 2.58
C HIS A 923 -10.88 18.18 2.65
N ASN A 924 -11.63 17.82 3.68
CA ASN A 924 -12.99 18.30 3.88
C ASN A 924 -13.00 19.79 4.22
N LEU A 925 -13.63 20.60 3.35
CA LEU A 925 -13.66 22.05 3.47
C LEU A 925 -14.34 22.53 4.76
N ASP A 926 -15.33 21.77 5.28
CA ASP A 926 -16.03 22.12 6.52
C ASP A 926 -15.10 22.03 7.74
N VAL A 927 -14.21 21.04 7.77
CA VAL A 927 -13.16 20.94 8.80
C VAL A 927 -12.12 22.01 8.62
N ILE A 928 -11.68 22.26 7.38
CA ILE A 928 -10.62 23.23 7.07
C ILE A 928 -11.08 24.63 7.49
N LYS A 929 -12.32 25.06 7.15
CA LYS A 929 -12.84 26.37 7.55
C LYS A 929 -13.01 26.53 9.05
N CYS A 930 -13.17 25.42 9.80
CA CYS A 930 -13.31 25.41 11.26
C CYS A 930 -11.97 25.32 12.00
N GLY A 931 -10.85 25.08 11.34
CA GLY A 931 -9.50 25.07 11.92
C GLY A 931 -9.08 26.44 12.42
N ASP A 932 -8.25 26.50 13.45
CA ASP A 932 -7.66 27.76 13.95
C ASP A 932 -6.45 28.17 13.08
N TYR A 933 -5.74 27.19 12.52
CA TYR A 933 -4.54 27.40 11.71
C TYR A 933 -4.47 26.37 10.59
N ILE A 934 -3.99 26.75 9.44
CA ILE A 934 -3.83 25.90 8.26
C ILE A 934 -2.37 25.84 7.85
N ILE A 935 -1.90 24.66 7.46
CA ILE A 935 -0.63 24.45 6.78
C ILE A 935 -0.97 23.80 5.43
N ASP A 936 -0.79 24.53 4.34
CA ASP A 936 -1.10 24.08 2.99
C ASP A 936 0.15 23.58 2.27
N MET A 937 0.12 22.29 1.89
CA MET A 937 1.24 21.58 1.26
C MET A 937 1.04 21.47 -0.25
N GLY A 938 2.12 21.64 -1.00
CA GLY A 938 2.03 21.52 -2.46
C GLY A 938 3.29 21.99 -3.18
N PRO A 939 3.16 22.62 -4.38
CA PRO A 939 1.89 22.92 -5.10
C PRO A 939 1.21 21.71 -5.74
N GLU A 940 1.97 20.69 -6.14
CA GLU A 940 1.47 19.49 -6.80
C GLU A 940 1.73 18.22 -5.96
N GLY A 941 1.34 17.05 -6.48
CA GLY A 941 1.70 15.76 -5.91
C GLY A 941 3.07 15.27 -6.37
N GLY A 942 3.66 14.30 -5.66
CA GLY A 942 4.93 13.67 -5.99
C GLY A 942 6.10 14.66 -5.97
N ASP A 943 6.97 14.59 -6.97
CA ASP A 943 8.17 15.45 -7.05
C ASP A 943 7.85 16.95 -7.23
N GLY A 944 6.66 17.25 -7.75
CA GLY A 944 6.15 18.62 -7.84
C GLY A 944 5.69 19.21 -6.50
N GLY A 945 5.55 18.38 -5.47
CA GLY A 945 5.11 18.73 -4.12
C GLY A 945 6.25 18.91 -3.12
N GLY A 946 5.94 18.61 -1.86
CA GLY A 946 6.93 18.53 -0.78
C GLY A 946 7.37 19.85 -0.20
N THR A 947 6.63 20.94 -0.43
CA THR A 947 6.87 22.27 0.13
C THR A 947 5.62 22.81 0.82
N VAL A 948 5.80 23.72 1.77
CA VAL A 948 4.71 24.53 2.32
C VAL A 948 4.42 25.67 1.36
N ILE A 949 3.16 25.80 0.92
CA ILE A 949 2.72 26.87 0.04
C ILE A 949 2.32 28.09 0.87
N ALA A 950 1.49 27.83 1.88
CA ALA A 950 0.95 28.86 2.74
C ALA A 950 0.72 28.32 4.16
N GLU A 951 0.84 29.17 5.15
CA GLU A 951 0.50 28.91 6.54
C GLU A 951 -0.19 30.12 7.13
N GLY A 952 -1.21 29.94 7.96
CA GLY A 952 -1.96 31.01 8.60
C GLY A 952 -3.37 30.58 8.99
N THR A 953 -4.20 31.55 9.32
CA THR A 953 -5.64 31.34 9.56
C THR A 953 -6.37 31.03 8.26
N PRO A 954 -7.57 30.41 8.30
CA PRO A 954 -8.38 30.16 7.09
C PRO A 954 -8.63 31.43 6.27
N GLU A 955 -8.83 32.57 6.92
CA GLU A 955 -9.03 33.87 6.29
C GLU A 955 -7.78 34.34 5.53
N GLU A 956 -6.58 34.18 6.11
CA GLU A 956 -5.31 34.53 5.47
C GLU A 956 -5.01 33.60 4.28
N ILE A 957 -5.35 32.31 4.39
CA ILE A 957 -5.20 31.35 3.30
C ILE A 957 -6.17 31.65 2.15
N ALA A 958 -7.39 32.11 2.45
CA ALA A 958 -8.39 32.51 1.46
C ALA A 958 -7.96 33.70 0.57
N GLU A 959 -6.94 34.45 0.95
CA GLU A 959 -6.36 35.54 0.14
C GLU A 959 -5.17 35.09 -0.74
N ARG A 960 -4.78 33.81 -0.63
CA ARG A 960 -3.62 33.25 -1.33
C ARG A 960 -3.97 32.70 -2.71
N HIS A 961 -3.65 33.46 -3.76
CA HIS A 961 -3.90 33.05 -5.16
C HIS A 961 -3.00 31.92 -5.66
N ASP A 962 -1.91 31.64 -4.96
CA ASP A 962 -0.96 30.57 -5.24
C ASP A 962 -1.32 29.24 -4.49
N SER A 963 -2.51 29.19 -3.86
CA SER A 963 -3.04 28.04 -3.15
C SER A 963 -4.35 27.56 -3.79
N TYR A 964 -4.40 26.27 -4.12
CA TYR A 964 -5.65 25.62 -4.53
C TYR A 964 -6.67 25.58 -3.38
N THR A 965 -6.21 25.23 -2.19
CA THR A 965 -7.04 25.24 -0.97
C THR A 965 -7.60 26.65 -0.70
N GLY A 966 -6.76 27.69 -0.87
CA GLY A 966 -7.17 29.09 -0.71
C GLY A 966 -8.35 29.45 -1.59
N TYR A 967 -8.37 29.02 -2.84
CA TYR A 967 -9.50 29.25 -3.76
C TYR A 967 -10.83 28.71 -3.23
N TYR A 968 -10.85 27.46 -2.78
CA TYR A 968 -12.08 26.84 -2.29
C TYR A 968 -12.54 27.41 -0.94
N ILE A 969 -11.62 27.74 -0.04
CA ILE A 969 -11.95 28.41 1.24
C ILE A 969 -12.52 29.80 0.95
N HIS A 970 -11.93 30.58 0.03
CA HIS A 970 -12.45 31.88 -0.37
C HIS A 970 -13.90 31.80 -0.81
N LYS A 971 -14.24 30.87 -1.71
CA LYS A 971 -15.62 30.62 -2.14
C LYS A 971 -16.56 30.31 -0.99
N MET A 972 -16.14 29.47 -0.03
CA MET A 972 -16.97 29.13 1.13
C MET A 972 -17.19 30.30 2.07
N LEU A 973 -16.17 31.08 2.35
CA LEU A 973 -16.27 32.26 3.23
C LEU A 973 -17.12 33.37 2.58
N GLU A 974 -17.00 33.62 1.26
CA GLU A 974 -17.88 34.52 0.54
C GLU A 974 -19.35 34.09 0.58
N ALA A 975 -19.63 32.80 0.41
CA ALA A 975 -20.97 32.26 0.49
C ALA A 975 -21.55 32.35 1.92
N ALA A 976 -20.70 32.22 2.94
CA ALA A 976 -21.11 32.43 4.33
C ALA A 976 -21.39 33.91 4.65
N GLY A 977 -20.59 34.85 4.11
CA GLY A 977 -20.78 36.30 4.31
C GLY A 977 -21.98 36.90 3.55
N LYS A 978 -22.39 36.31 2.43
CA LYS A 978 -23.58 36.75 1.68
C LYS A 978 -24.90 36.32 2.31
N ASN A 979 -24.88 35.35 3.21
CA ASN A 979 -26.05 34.78 3.89
C ASN A 979 -26.14 35.15 5.41
N GLY A 980 -25.25 36.04 5.90
CA GLY A 980 -25.16 36.49 7.29
C GLY A 980 -25.90 37.78 7.57
#